data_801358302dfe7a2b00b4e330d1eb3141
#
_entry.id   801358302dfe7a2b00b4e330d1eb3141
#
_cell.length_a   1.000
_cell.length_b   1.000
_cell.length_c   1.000
_cell.angle_alpha   90.00
_cell.angle_beta   90.00
_cell.angle_gamma   90.00
#
_symmetry.space_group_name_H-M   'P 1'
#
loop_
_entity.id
_entity.type
_entity.pdbx_description
1 polymer ?
#
loop_
_entity_poly.entity_id
_entity_poly.type
_entity_poly.pdbx_seq_one_letter_code
_entity_poly.pdbx_strand_id
1 'polypeptide(L)'
;MNAPLPDHVLKALQTVTLDDKYALDYGHAFMSGVQALVKLPMLQRVRDQRLGKNTAGFISGYRGSPLGTYDQSLQKAEKYLKAHHVVFQPGVNEELAATALWGTQQLGFAPPGSNKYDGVFGIWYGKGPGVDRCSDVFKHANMAGTTPWGGVIAVAGDDHISKSSTAAHQSDHIFKACGTPVFFPANVQEILDLGIHAFAMSRFSGVWAGMKTIQEIVESSATAMIDPDRVQIKIPTDFVIPEGGLHIRWPDHALEQEARLFDYKWYAALAYIRANRLNYNVIEGPNDRLGLIASGKAYNDTRQALLDLGLDDATCRRIGIRLHKVGVVWPLEAQLTREFATGLQEILVVEEKRQVIEYQLKEGLYNWRPDVRPRVLGKFNEMETDGSGFGSGGEWGMANPHANTLLRANADLSPAIIARAIAKRITLMGVDSDIAARIDAQLAILNAKESAMQVLEVNRAKAEIKLGDRQPWFCSGCPHNTSTKVPEGSRAMAGIGCHFMTIWMDRATVGFTQMGGEGVPWVGQQPFSHDQHMFANLGDGTYFHSGLLAVRQSIAAGVNITYKILYNDAVAMTGGQQVGERPEGHSVVQIAQSMRAEGAVKIVVVTDEPEKYEGVELVQGVKVHHRDLLDTIQKEFREIKGTTVIIYDQTCATEKRRRRKRGTLVDPAKRVVINELVCEGCGDCSVQSNCVSVEPLET
;
A
#
# COMPACT_ATOMS: atom_id res chain seq x y z
N MET A 1 -42.02 -12.32 11.27
CA MET A 1 -41.81 -13.61 10.57
C MET A 1 -41.19 -13.27 9.24
N ASN A 2 -39.97 -13.74 8.98
CA ASN A 2 -39.30 -13.49 7.69
C ASN A 2 -40.04 -14.31 6.62
N ALA A 3 -40.35 -13.67 5.50
CA ALA A 3 -40.91 -14.38 4.34
C ALA A 3 -39.94 -15.52 3.94
N PRO A 4 -40.47 -16.68 3.49
CA PRO A 4 -39.60 -17.77 3.06
C PRO A 4 -38.70 -17.30 1.90
N LEU A 5 -37.46 -17.70 1.93
CA LEU A 5 -36.51 -17.35 0.87
C LEU A 5 -36.98 -17.96 -0.46
N PRO A 6 -36.83 -17.25 -1.58
CA PRO A 6 -37.13 -17.78 -2.91
C PRO A 6 -36.36 -19.07 -3.21
N ASP A 7 -36.95 -20.01 -3.95
CA ASP A 7 -36.35 -21.33 -4.26
C ASP A 7 -34.95 -21.24 -4.88
N HIS A 8 -34.71 -20.26 -5.74
CA HIS A 8 -33.39 -20.04 -6.37
C HIS A 8 -32.32 -19.63 -5.32
N VAL A 9 -32.72 -18.90 -4.28
CA VAL A 9 -31.82 -18.53 -3.16
C VAL A 9 -31.54 -19.75 -2.30
N LEU A 10 -32.56 -20.55 -1.99
CA LEU A 10 -32.41 -21.81 -1.24
C LEU A 10 -31.47 -22.78 -1.96
N LYS A 11 -31.62 -22.91 -3.29
CA LYS A 11 -30.73 -23.72 -4.12
C LYS A 11 -29.30 -23.19 -4.12
N ALA A 12 -29.11 -21.88 -4.25
CA ALA A 12 -27.79 -21.25 -4.19
C ALA A 12 -27.11 -21.49 -2.83
N LEU A 13 -27.83 -21.39 -1.72
CA LEU A 13 -27.30 -21.67 -0.38
C LEU A 13 -26.83 -23.12 -0.20
N GLN A 14 -27.38 -24.06 -0.94
CA GLN A 14 -26.97 -25.49 -0.90
C GLN A 14 -25.70 -25.76 -1.70
N THR A 15 -25.37 -24.92 -2.68
CA THR A 15 -24.26 -25.14 -3.64
C THR A 15 -23.09 -24.21 -3.45
N VAL A 16 -23.26 -23.11 -2.68
CA VAL A 16 -22.20 -22.11 -2.42
C VAL A 16 -21.02 -22.71 -1.70
N THR A 17 -19.82 -22.37 -2.15
CA THR A 17 -18.56 -22.78 -1.53
C THR A 17 -17.63 -21.59 -1.31
N LEU A 18 -16.65 -21.77 -0.44
CA LEU A 18 -15.62 -20.73 -0.22
C LEU A 18 -14.70 -20.54 -1.43
N ASP A 19 -14.70 -21.50 -2.35
CA ASP A 19 -13.87 -21.44 -3.57
C ASP A 19 -14.56 -20.70 -4.72
N ASP A 20 -15.86 -20.42 -4.65
CA ASP A 20 -16.66 -19.79 -5.70
C ASP A 20 -16.03 -18.49 -6.22
N LYS A 21 -15.42 -17.70 -5.34
CA LYS A 21 -14.69 -16.47 -5.71
C LYS A 21 -13.56 -16.68 -6.72
N TYR A 22 -13.04 -17.91 -6.83
CA TYR A 22 -12.00 -18.27 -7.80
C TYR A 22 -12.52 -19.24 -8.87
N ALA A 23 -13.40 -20.15 -8.48
CA ALA A 23 -13.90 -21.23 -9.33
C ALA A 23 -14.95 -20.77 -10.35
N LEU A 24 -15.80 -19.79 -10.01
CA LEU A 24 -16.86 -19.33 -10.89
C LEU A 24 -16.32 -18.51 -12.05
N ASP A 25 -16.77 -18.78 -13.25
CA ASP A 25 -16.58 -17.91 -14.41
C ASP A 25 -17.75 -16.94 -14.60
N TYR A 26 -18.91 -17.22 -13.96
CA TYR A 26 -20.09 -16.37 -13.98
C TYR A 26 -20.90 -16.54 -12.70
N GLY A 27 -21.35 -15.44 -12.11
CA GLY A 27 -22.24 -15.43 -10.95
C GLY A 27 -21.76 -14.51 -9.83
N HIS A 28 -22.47 -14.53 -8.72
CA HIS A 28 -22.13 -13.75 -7.54
C HIS A 28 -21.26 -14.55 -6.58
N ALA A 29 -20.19 -13.95 -6.10
CA ALA A 29 -19.34 -14.52 -5.05
C ALA A 29 -18.99 -13.47 -4.00
N PHE A 30 -18.99 -13.90 -2.73
CA PHE A 30 -18.52 -13.08 -1.62
C PHE A 30 -16.98 -13.14 -1.58
N MET A 31 -16.34 -11.97 -1.64
CA MET A 31 -14.88 -11.87 -1.67
C MET A 31 -14.39 -10.56 -1.06
N SER A 32 -13.14 -10.56 -0.59
CA SER A 32 -12.44 -9.33 -0.23
C SER A 32 -11.85 -8.64 -1.46
N GLY A 33 -11.45 -7.36 -1.32
CA GLY A 33 -10.76 -6.65 -2.38
C GLY A 33 -9.45 -7.34 -2.80
N VAL A 34 -8.67 -7.89 -1.84
CA VAL A 34 -7.50 -8.72 -2.15
C VAL A 34 -7.87 -9.93 -2.99
N GLN A 35 -8.99 -10.59 -2.67
CA GLN A 35 -9.46 -11.76 -3.44
C GLN A 35 -9.97 -11.37 -4.83
N ALA A 36 -10.53 -10.18 -4.99
CA ALA A 36 -10.87 -9.62 -6.29
C ALA A 36 -9.62 -9.39 -7.15
N LEU A 37 -8.52 -8.88 -6.57
CA LEU A 37 -7.23 -8.78 -7.26
C LEU A 37 -6.69 -10.15 -7.71
N VAL A 38 -6.91 -11.22 -6.94
CA VAL A 38 -6.56 -12.59 -7.36
C VAL A 38 -7.45 -13.08 -8.50
N LYS A 39 -8.76 -12.76 -8.49
CA LYS A 39 -9.70 -13.17 -9.56
C LYS A 39 -9.49 -12.38 -10.86
N LEU A 40 -9.05 -11.15 -10.78
CA LEU A 40 -8.90 -10.25 -11.94
C LEU A 40 -8.09 -10.85 -13.11
N PRO A 41 -6.88 -11.40 -12.93
CA PRO A 41 -6.11 -12.01 -14.03
C PRO A 41 -6.78 -13.25 -14.60
N MET A 42 -7.51 -14.04 -13.80
CA MET A 42 -8.28 -15.17 -14.29
C MET A 42 -9.40 -14.70 -15.21
N LEU A 43 -10.11 -13.64 -14.82
CA LEU A 43 -11.16 -13.02 -15.60
C LEU A 43 -10.62 -12.46 -16.93
N GLN A 44 -9.44 -11.80 -16.90
CA GLN A 44 -8.77 -11.32 -18.11
C GLN A 44 -8.44 -12.48 -19.06
N ARG A 45 -7.92 -13.60 -18.54
CA ARG A 45 -7.62 -14.78 -19.35
C ARG A 45 -8.88 -15.34 -20.04
N VAL A 46 -10.00 -15.45 -19.32
CA VAL A 46 -11.29 -15.92 -19.89
C VAL A 46 -11.75 -15.00 -21.02
N ARG A 47 -11.65 -13.68 -20.84
CA ARG A 47 -11.98 -12.69 -21.87
C ARG A 47 -11.14 -12.87 -23.12
N ASP A 48 -9.83 -13.04 -22.97
CA ASP A 48 -8.91 -13.24 -24.10
C ASP A 48 -9.22 -14.53 -24.86
N GLN A 49 -9.52 -15.62 -24.15
CA GLN A 49 -9.93 -16.88 -24.77
C GLN A 49 -11.21 -16.73 -25.60
N ARG A 50 -12.20 -15.96 -25.12
CA ARG A 50 -13.44 -15.67 -25.88
C ARG A 50 -13.16 -14.86 -27.15
N LEU A 51 -12.07 -14.08 -27.16
CA LEU A 51 -11.59 -13.37 -28.36
C LEU A 51 -10.67 -14.24 -29.24
N GLY A 52 -10.54 -15.53 -28.94
CA GLY A 52 -9.68 -16.47 -29.70
C GLY A 52 -8.19 -16.27 -29.46
N LYS A 53 -7.80 -15.64 -28.33
CA LYS A 53 -6.40 -15.35 -28.00
C LYS A 53 -5.88 -16.26 -26.90
N ASN A 54 -4.72 -16.85 -27.14
CA ASN A 54 -4.02 -17.69 -26.18
C ASN A 54 -3.01 -16.84 -25.39
N THR A 55 -3.49 -16.05 -24.43
CA THR A 55 -2.63 -15.23 -23.55
C THR A 55 -2.25 -15.98 -22.27
N ALA A 56 -1.29 -15.47 -21.50
CA ALA A 56 -0.98 -15.91 -20.15
C ALA A 56 -0.91 -14.70 -19.22
N GLY A 57 -0.94 -14.93 -17.91
CA GLY A 57 -0.77 -13.91 -16.89
C GLY A 57 0.53 -14.09 -16.11
N PHE A 58 1.15 -12.98 -15.70
CA PHE A 58 2.30 -13.00 -14.79
C PHE A 58 2.10 -12.01 -13.66
N ILE A 59 2.22 -12.48 -12.41
CA ILE A 59 2.08 -11.66 -11.21
C ILE A 59 3.40 -11.66 -10.47
N SER A 60 3.95 -10.47 -10.22
CA SER A 60 5.16 -10.29 -9.43
C SER A 60 5.10 -9.00 -8.63
N GLY A 61 5.71 -8.99 -7.46
CA GLY A 61 5.71 -7.85 -6.55
C GLY A 61 6.36 -8.22 -5.22
N TYR A 62 6.20 -7.36 -4.23
CA TYR A 62 6.69 -7.64 -2.89
C TYR A 62 5.61 -7.33 -1.84
N ARG A 63 5.57 -8.20 -0.83
CA ARG A 63 4.57 -8.20 0.23
C ARG A 63 4.67 -6.99 1.16
N GLY A 64 3.53 -6.37 1.47
CA GLY A 64 3.43 -5.25 2.39
C GLY A 64 1.97 -4.82 2.59
N SER A 65 1.56 -4.50 3.83
CA SER A 65 0.20 -4.02 4.11
C SER A 65 -0.07 -2.68 3.40
N PRO A 66 -1.27 -2.47 2.80
CA PRO A 66 -2.47 -3.31 2.89
C PRO A 66 -2.50 -4.53 1.94
N LEU A 67 -1.52 -4.73 1.09
CA LEU A 67 -1.45 -5.87 0.17
C LEU A 67 -0.70 -7.10 0.76
N GLY A 68 -0.43 -7.11 2.06
CA GLY A 68 0.35 -8.17 2.72
C GLY A 68 -0.27 -9.57 2.65
N THR A 69 -1.58 -9.67 2.53
CA THR A 69 -2.30 -10.96 2.38
C THR A 69 -2.45 -11.39 0.91
N TYR A 70 -2.02 -10.58 -0.04
CA TYR A 70 -2.15 -10.88 -1.47
C TYR A 70 -1.31 -12.10 -1.87
N ASP A 71 -0.03 -12.18 -1.45
CA ASP A 71 0.84 -13.35 -1.66
C ASP A 71 0.17 -14.63 -1.17
N GLN A 72 -0.34 -14.62 0.07
CA GLN A 72 -0.98 -15.80 0.66
C GLN A 72 -2.26 -16.18 -0.09
N SER A 73 -3.01 -15.20 -0.58
CA SER A 73 -4.22 -15.44 -1.35
C SER A 73 -3.90 -16.02 -2.72
N LEU A 74 -2.82 -15.55 -3.38
CA LEU A 74 -2.32 -16.12 -4.63
C LEU A 74 -1.84 -17.57 -4.45
N GLN A 75 -1.09 -17.86 -3.38
CA GLN A 75 -0.67 -19.23 -3.05
C GLN A 75 -1.87 -20.16 -2.81
N LYS A 76 -2.87 -19.71 -2.04
CA LYS A 76 -4.10 -20.50 -1.81
C LYS A 76 -4.90 -20.73 -3.10
N ALA A 77 -4.85 -19.81 -4.05
CA ALA A 77 -5.53 -19.88 -5.33
C ALA A 77 -4.69 -20.57 -6.43
N GLU A 78 -3.52 -21.13 -6.12
CA GLU A 78 -2.55 -21.65 -7.08
C GLU A 78 -3.17 -22.59 -8.13
N LYS A 79 -4.06 -23.52 -7.71
CA LYS A 79 -4.72 -24.44 -8.64
C LYS A 79 -5.58 -23.71 -9.69
N TYR A 80 -6.22 -22.59 -9.28
CA TYR A 80 -7.06 -21.78 -10.18
C TYR A 80 -6.21 -20.89 -11.08
N LEU A 81 -5.11 -20.31 -10.54
CA LEU A 81 -4.16 -19.55 -11.34
C LEU A 81 -3.53 -20.41 -12.44
N LYS A 82 -3.06 -21.61 -12.10
CA LYS A 82 -2.51 -22.57 -13.07
C LYS A 82 -3.52 -22.95 -14.16
N ALA A 83 -4.78 -23.20 -13.78
CA ALA A 83 -5.83 -23.51 -14.73
C ALA A 83 -6.10 -22.36 -15.74
N HIS A 84 -5.82 -21.11 -15.33
CA HIS A 84 -5.96 -19.92 -16.17
C HIS A 84 -4.62 -19.45 -16.76
N HIS A 85 -3.58 -20.28 -16.74
CA HIS A 85 -2.23 -19.94 -17.25
C HIS A 85 -1.64 -18.66 -16.62
N VAL A 86 -1.93 -18.42 -15.35
CA VAL A 86 -1.38 -17.29 -14.59
C VAL A 86 -0.26 -17.81 -13.68
N VAL A 87 0.93 -17.24 -13.86
CA VAL A 87 2.11 -17.54 -13.06
C VAL A 87 2.26 -16.50 -11.97
N PHE A 88 2.39 -16.94 -10.72
CA PHE A 88 2.75 -16.10 -9.60
C PHE A 88 4.21 -16.36 -9.21
N GLN A 89 5.05 -15.33 -9.31
CA GLN A 89 6.45 -15.35 -8.93
C GLN A 89 6.77 -14.12 -8.09
N PRO A 90 6.85 -14.24 -6.76
CA PRO A 90 7.26 -13.13 -5.90
C PRO A 90 8.64 -12.60 -6.30
N GLY A 91 8.82 -11.29 -6.22
CA GLY A 91 10.13 -10.68 -6.41
C GLY A 91 10.99 -10.72 -5.14
N VAL A 92 12.29 -10.68 -5.30
CA VAL A 92 13.22 -10.42 -4.18
C VAL A 92 12.93 -9.06 -3.56
N ASN A 93 12.61 -8.09 -4.43
CA ASN A 93 12.10 -6.77 -4.06
C ASN A 93 11.18 -6.25 -5.17
N GLU A 94 10.57 -5.09 -4.92
CA GLU A 94 9.59 -4.47 -5.80
C GLU A 94 10.17 -4.09 -7.16
N GLU A 95 11.40 -3.58 -7.19
CA GLU A 95 12.09 -3.14 -8.39
C GLU A 95 12.40 -4.31 -9.33
N LEU A 96 12.94 -5.41 -8.80
CA LEU A 96 13.23 -6.61 -9.59
C LEU A 96 11.95 -7.30 -10.06
N ALA A 97 10.88 -7.24 -9.26
CA ALA A 97 9.55 -7.69 -9.68
C ALA A 97 9.01 -6.89 -10.87
N ALA A 98 9.15 -5.57 -10.84
CA ALA A 98 8.74 -4.69 -11.93
C ALA A 98 9.59 -4.95 -13.20
N THR A 99 10.90 -5.16 -13.02
CA THR A 99 11.80 -5.52 -14.12
C THR A 99 11.40 -6.85 -14.77
N ALA A 100 11.05 -7.86 -13.98
CA ALA A 100 10.57 -9.15 -14.50
C ALA A 100 9.26 -8.99 -15.30
N LEU A 101 8.34 -8.12 -14.83
CA LEU A 101 7.12 -7.79 -15.55
C LEU A 101 7.39 -7.04 -16.86
N TRP A 102 8.32 -6.10 -16.86
CA TRP A 102 8.77 -5.44 -18.09
C TRP A 102 9.32 -6.46 -19.09
N GLY A 103 10.06 -7.47 -18.60
CA GLY A 103 10.53 -8.60 -19.43
C GLY A 103 9.40 -9.36 -20.14
N THR A 104 8.21 -9.49 -19.52
CA THR A 104 7.06 -10.15 -20.18
C THR A 104 6.55 -9.37 -21.39
N GLN A 105 6.74 -8.05 -21.42
CA GLN A 105 6.35 -7.20 -22.53
C GLN A 105 7.38 -7.22 -23.67
N GLN A 106 8.55 -7.80 -23.45
CA GLN A 106 9.64 -7.94 -24.45
C GLN A 106 9.57 -9.25 -25.24
N LEU A 107 8.62 -10.12 -24.97
CA LEU A 107 8.46 -11.42 -25.64
C LEU A 107 8.37 -11.29 -27.18
N GLY A 108 7.81 -10.17 -27.68
CA GLY A 108 7.72 -9.89 -29.10
C GLY A 108 9.07 -9.68 -29.81
N PHE A 109 10.17 -9.52 -29.06
CA PHE A 109 11.53 -9.41 -29.61
C PHE A 109 12.14 -10.76 -29.98
N ALA A 110 11.58 -11.86 -29.47
CA ALA A 110 12.04 -13.21 -29.77
C ALA A 110 11.69 -13.60 -31.22
N PRO A 111 12.49 -14.51 -31.84
CA PRO A 111 12.18 -14.99 -33.19
C PRO A 111 10.77 -15.58 -33.30
N PRO A 112 10.13 -15.52 -34.49
CA PRO A 112 8.82 -16.12 -34.70
C PRO A 112 8.80 -17.59 -34.26
N GLY A 113 7.75 -18.00 -33.54
CA GLY A 113 7.58 -19.36 -33.02
C GLY A 113 8.28 -19.66 -31.70
N SER A 114 9.06 -18.70 -31.12
CA SER A 114 9.68 -18.87 -29.79
C SER A 114 8.71 -18.71 -28.64
N ASN A 115 7.61 -17.96 -28.83
CA ASN A 115 6.65 -17.69 -27.79
C ASN A 115 5.56 -18.75 -27.72
N LYS A 116 5.22 -19.15 -26.48
CA LYS A 116 4.13 -20.11 -26.20
C LYS A 116 2.74 -19.49 -26.25
N TYR A 117 2.66 -18.16 -26.14
CA TYR A 117 1.43 -17.39 -26.00
C TYR A 117 1.43 -16.19 -26.94
N ASP A 118 0.25 -15.70 -27.28
CA ASP A 118 0.05 -14.49 -28.09
C ASP A 118 0.52 -13.21 -27.36
N GLY A 119 0.55 -13.26 -26.03
CA GLY A 119 1.02 -12.20 -25.15
C GLY A 119 0.90 -12.59 -23.68
N VAL A 120 1.55 -11.82 -22.82
CA VAL A 120 1.49 -12.01 -21.37
C VAL A 120 1.04 -10.71 -20.71
N PHE A 121 -0.15 -10.71 -20.11
CA PHE A 121 -0.59 -9.58 -19.28
C PHE A 121 0.00 -9.70 -17.87
N GLY A 122 0.20 -8.57 -17.21
CA GLY A 122 0.93 -8.56 -15.95
C GLY A 122 0.29 -7.75 -14.84
N ILE A 123 0.50 -8.20 -13.59
CA ILE A 123 0.20 -7.42 -12.39
C ILE A 123 1.46 -7.30 -11.55
N TRP A 124 1.95 -6.07 -11.40
CA TRP A 124 2.87 -5.72 -10.34
C TRP A 124 2.10 -5.33 -9.08
N TYR A 125 2.62 -5.65 -7.90
CA TYR A 125 2.04 -5.17 -6.64
C TYR A 125 3.13 -4.79 -5.66
N GLY A 126 2.87 -3.73 -4.92
CA GLY A 126 3.76 -3.24 -3.87
C GLY A 126 3.06 -2.24 -2.97
N LYS A 127 3.63 -2.03 -1.79
CA LYS A 127 3.28 -0.96 -0.88
C LYS A 127 3.77 0.39 -1.43
N GLY A 128 3.28 1.53 -0.91
CA GLY A 128 3.75 2.86 -1.30
C GLY A 128 5.27 3.00 -1.40
N PRO A 129 6.08 2.61 -0.39
CA PRO A 129 7.55 2.61 -0.50
C PRO A 129 8.10 1.77 -1.64
N GLY A 130 7.39 0.71 -2.04
CA GLY A 130 7.73 -0.08 -3.22
C GLY A 130 7.51 0.66 -4.52
N VAL A 131 6.45 1.47 -4.61
CA VAL A 131 6.23 2.38 -5.75
C VAL A 131 7.37 3.39 -5.86
N ASP A 132 7.77 4.01 -4.74
CA ASP A 132 8.89 4.96 -4.71
C ASP A 132 10.18 4.31 -5.23
N ARG A 133 10.47 3.07 -4.80
CA ARG A 133 11.66 2.31 -5.22
C ARG A 133 11.64 1.96 -6.72
N CYS A 134 10.46 1.78 -7.31
CA CYS A 134 10.30 1.35 -8.70
C CYS A 134 10.25 2.50 -9.71
N SER A 135 10.41 3.76 -9.31
CA SER A 135 10.19 4.90 -10.21
C SER A 135 11.05 4.84 -11.47
N ASP A 136 12.28 4.36 -11.39
CA ASP A 136 13.17 4.24 -12.56
C ASP A 136 12.68 3.16 -13.54
N VAL A 137 12.43 1.95 -13.05
CA VAL A 137 11.93 0.86 -13.90
C VAL A 137 10.55 1.14 -14.48
N PHE A 138 9.68 1.83 -13.73
CA PHE A 138 8.37 2.26 -14.24
C PHE A 138 8.49 3.26 -15.39
N LYS A 139 9.43 4.21 -15.30
CA LYS A 139 9.73 5.14 -16.42
C LYS A 139 10.20 4.38 -17.65
N HIS A 140 11.20 3.51 -17.51
CA HIS A 140 11.72 2.72 -18.61
C HIS A 140 10.64 1.86 -19.27
N ALA A 141 9.86 1.14 -18.48
CA ALA A 141 8.81 0.26 -18.96
C ALA A 141 7.67 1.02 -19.65
N ASN A 142 7.31 2.19 -19.11
CA ASN A 142 6.24 3.02 -19.65
C ASN A 142 6.65 3.74 -20.93
N MET A 143 7.90 4.20 -21.01
CA MET A 143 8.48 4.76 -22.25
C MET A 143 8.57 3.69 -23.34
N ALA A 144 9.12 2.51 -23.02
CA ALA A 144 9.22 1.40 -23.96
C ALA A 144 7.84 0.93 -24.45
N GLY A 145 6.93 0.65 -23.53
CA GLY A 145 5.55 0.27 -23.82
C GLY A 145 5.21 -1.19 -23.53
N THR A 146 3.98 -1.58 -23.88
CA THR A 146 3.42 -2.91 -23.73
C THR A 146 3.18 -3.58 -25.09
N THR A 147 2.87 -4.89 -25.07
CA THR A 147 2.48 -5.61 -26.31
C THR A 147 0.96 -5.56 -26.51
N PRO A 148 0.46 -5.76 -27.75
CA PRO A 148 -0.98 -5.73 -28.04
C PRO A 148 -1.83 -6.68 -27.19
N TRP A 149 -1.31 -7.86 -26.86
CA TRP A 149 -1.98 -8.87 -26.02
C TRP A 149 -1.33 -9.05 -24.65
N GLY A 150 -0.45 -8.09 -24.27
CA GLY A 150 0.12 -7.96 -22.96
C GLY A 150 -0.70 -7.04 -22.06
N GLY A 151 -0.11 -5.90 -21.74
CA GLY A 151 -0.67 -4.91 -20.81
C GLY A 151 -0.29 -5.19 -19.36
N VAL A 152 -0.05 -4.13 -18.59
CA VAL A 152 0.42 -4.25 -17.21
C VAL A 152 -0.35 -3.30 -16.30
N ILE A 153 -0.75 -3.83 -15.14
CA ILE A 153 -1.31 -3.05 -14.03
C ILE A 153 -0.29 -3.02 -12.89
N ALA A 154 0.08 -1.82 -12.42
CA ALA A 154 0.87 -1.62 -11.23
C ALA A 154 -0.06 -1.29 -10.04
N VAL A 155 -0.30 -2.29 -9.17
CA VAL A 155 -1.18 -2.16 -8.00
C VAL A 155 -0.39 -1.61 -6.82
N ALA A 156 -0.69 -0.37 -6.43
CA ALA A 156 -0.10 0.29 -5.27
C ALA A 156 -1.01 0.12 -4.04
N GLY A 157 -0.43 -0.36 -2.94
CA GLY A 157 -1.09 -0.39 -1.62
C GLY A 157 -0.65 0.81 -0.78
N ASP A 158 -1.41 1.89 -0.79
CA ASP A 158 -1.12 3.09 -0.01
C ASP A 158 -1.64 2.97 1.43
N ASP A 159 -0.87 3.53 2.36
CA ASP A 159 -1.20 3.64 3.77
C ASP A 159 -1.23 5.13 4.14
N HIS A 160 -2.39 5.76 3.91
CA HIS A 160 -2.57 7.21 4.06
C HIS A 160 -2.33 7.73 5.48
N ILE A 161 -2.51 6.89 6.49
CA ILE A 161 -2.40 7.26 7.91
C ILE A 161 -1.21 6.59 8.62
N SER A 162 -0.37 5.89 7.85
CA SER A 162 0.86 5.26 8.37
C SER A 162 0.62 4.24 9.49
N LYS A 163 -0.51 3.50 9.46
CA LYS A 163 -0.82 2.47 10.48
C LYS A 163 0.14 1.29 10.43
N SER A 164 0.63 0.95 9.25
CA SER A 164 1.60 -0.14 9.04
C SER A 164 2.82 0.30 8.24
N SER A 165 3.12 1.60 8.23
CA SER A 165 4.24 2.22 7.51
C SER A 165 4.99 3.18 8.42
N THR A 166 6.25 3.44 8.12
CA THR A 166 7.06 4.46 8.81
C THR A 166 6.87 5.86 8.23
N ALA A 167 6.20 5.96 7.08
CA ALA A 167 5.77 7.20 6.46
C ALA A 167 4.39 7.00 5.81
N ALA A 168 3.55 8.03 5.83
CA ALA A 168 2.30 8.02 5.10
C ALA A 168 2.55 8.20 3.60
N HIS A 169 1.88 7.40 2.75
CA HIS A 169 2.14 7.36 1.32
C HIS A 169 0.98 7.87 0.49
N GLN A 170 1.35 8.39 -0.68
CA GLN A 170 0.46 8.78 -1.77
C GLN A 170 1.18 8.50 -3.10
N SER A 171 0.91 7.35 -3.69
CA SER A 171 1.60 6.86 -4.89
C SER A 171 1.23 7.61 -6.18
N ASP A 172 0.13 8.36 -6.19
CA ASP A 172 -0.34 9.09 -7.38
C ASP A 172 0.75 9.96 -8.01
N HIS A 173 1.52 10.68 -7.19
CA HIS A 173 2.56 11.61 -7.67
C HIS A 173 3.72 10.89 -8.33
N ILE A 174 4.10 9.70 -7.84
CA ILE A 174 5.15 8.88 -8.45
C ILE A 174 4.65 8.31 -9.77
N PHE A 175 3.44 7.75 -9.82
CA PHE A 175 2.85 7.28 -11.08
C PHE A 175 2.75 8.40 -12.11
N LYS A 176 2.33 9.61 -11.72
CA LYS A 176 2.33 10.78 -12.59
C LYS A 176 3.74 11.08 -13.13
N ALA A 177 4.76 11.10 -12.25
CA ALA A 177 6.15 11.34 -12.64
C ALA A 177 6.69 10.28 -13.59
N CYS A 178 6.16 9.06 -13.53
CA CYS A 178 6.49 7.95 -14.44
C CYS A 178 5.61 7.92 -15.70
N GLY A 179 4.65 8.84 -15.83
CA GLY A 179 3.73 8.89 -16.96
C GLY A 179 2.67 7.77 -16.98
N THR A 180 2.36 7.20 -15.83
CA THR A 180 1.46 6.06 -15.68
C THR A 180 0.07 6.52 -15.25
N PRO A 181 -0.99 6.34 -16.06
CA PRO A 181 -2.36 6.66 -15.68
C PRO A 181 -2.81 5.91 -14.43
N VAL A 182 -3.57 6.58 -13.54
CA VAL A 182 -3.90 6.05 -12.21
C VAL A 182 -5.39 5.79 -12.06
N PHE A 183 -5.76 4.53 -11.92
CA PHE A 183 -7.08 4.08 -11.54
C PHE A 183 -7.23 4.06 -10.02
N PHE A 184 -8.41 4.45 -9.51
CA PHE A 184 -8.70 4.37 -8.09
C PHE A 184 -10.09 3.79 -7.84
N PRO A 185 -10.22 2.45 -7.70
CA PRO A 185 -11.50 1.80 -7.40
C PRO A 185 -12.03 2.22 -6.03
N ALA A 186 -13.35 2.34 -5.90
CA ALA A 186 -14.03 2.71 -4.67
C ALA A 186 -14.56 1.51 -3.87
N ASN A 187 -14.60 0.31 -4.46
CA ASN A 187 -15.14 -0.89 -3.83
C ASN A 187 -14.62 -2.17 -4.50
N VAL A 188 -15.01 -3.32 -3.95
CA VAL A 188 -14.56 -4.64 -4.41
C VAL A 188 -14.96 -4.92 -5.88
N GLN A 189 -16.17 -4.55 -6.29
CA GLN A 189 -16.62 -4.73 -7.68
C GLN A 189 -15.77 -3.91 -8.65
N GLU A 190 -15.43 -2.69 -8.28
CA GLU A 190 -14.62 -1.81 -9.13
C GLU A 190 -13.17 -2.26 -9.29
N ILE A 191 -12.64 -3.06 -8.36
CA ILE A 191 -11.33 -3.71 -8.57
C ILE A 191 -11.39 -4.60 -9.81
N LEU A 192 -12.49 -5.34 -10.02
CA LEU A 192 -12.67 -6.15 -11.21
C LEU A 192 -12.97 -5.28 -12.45
N ASP A 193 -13.94 -4.39 -12.35
CA ASP A 193 -14.43 -3.61 -13.49
C ASP A 193 -13.36 -2.65 -14.02
N LEU A 194 -12.75 -1.84 -13.12
CA LEU A 194 -11.66 -0.94 -13.50
C LEU A 194 -10.37 -1.69 -13.82
N GLY A 195 -10.14 -2.86 -13.21
CA GLY A 195 -8.99 -3.72 -13.54
C GLY A 195 -9.04 -4.22 -14.99
N ILE A 196 -10.21 -4.62 -15.48
CA ILE A 196 -10.41 -4.98 -16.89
C ILE A 196 -10.18 -3.76 -17.80
N HIS A 197 -10.68 -2.58 -17.41
CA HIS A 197 -10.39 -1.35 -18.15
C HIS A 197 -8.90 -0.99 -18.12
N ALA A 198 -8.21 -1.21 -17.01
CA ALA A 198 -6.78 -0.92 -16.88
C ALA A 198 -5.94 -1.79 -17.84
N PHE A 199 -6.23 -3.08 -17.94
CA PHE A 199 -5.60 -3.95 -18.94
C PHE A 199 -5.89 -3.50 -20.37
N ALA A 200 -7.15 -3.19 -20.68
CA ALA A 200 -7.55 -2.78 -22.01
C ALA A 200 -6.95 -1.42 -22.40
N MET A 201 -6.91 -0.46 -21.47
CA MET A 201 -6.23 0.83 -21.68
C MET A 201 -4.74 0.64 -21.90
N SER A 202 -4.07 -0.19 -21.09
CA SER A 202 -2.64 -0.50 -21.23
C SER A 202 -2.34 -1.11 -22.61
N ARG A 203 -3.16 -2.04 -23.07
CA ARG A 203 -3.05 -2.62 -24.42
C ARG A 203 -3.28 -1.61 -25.53
N PHE A 204 -4.27 -0.74 -25.39
CA PHE A 204 -4.61 0.25 -26.42
C PHE A 204 -3.56 1.36 -26.53
N SER A 205 -3.13 1.91 -25.40
CA SER A 205 -2.25 3.08 -25.35
C SER A 205 -0.76 2.73 -25.30
N GLY A 206 -0.42 1.49 -24.98
CA GLY A 206 0.98 1.08 -24.81
C GLY A 206 1.64 1.54 -23.50
N VAL A 207 0.90 2.12 -22.53
CA VAL A 207 1.40 2.51 -21.22
C VAL A 207 1.03 1.47 -20.16
N TRP A 208 1.77 1.41 -19.07
CA TRP A 208 1.31 0.71 -17.87
C TRP A 208 0.17 1.49 -17.22
N ALA A 209 -0.71 0.80 -16.54
CA ALA A 209 -1.79 1.38 -15.76
C ALA A 209 -1.47 1.24 -14.26
N GLY A 210 -1.47 2.34 -13.52
CA GLY A 210 -1.44 2.31 -12.06
C GLY A 210 -2.83 2.03 -11.49
N MET A 211 -2.93 1.21 -10.46
CA MET A 211 -4.15 1.03 -9.68
C MET A 211 -3.85 1.31 -8.22
N LYS A 212 -4.29 2.45 -7.73
CA LYS A 212 -4.17 2.77 -6.31
C LYS A 212 -5.21 2.01 -5.50
N THR A 213 -4.76 1.40 -4.43
CA THR A 213 -5.61 0.73 -3.44
C THR A 213 -5.21 1.18 -2.05
N ILE A 214 -6.14 1.12 -1.12
CA ILE A 214 -5.95 1.41 0.29
C ILE A 214 -6.63 0.34 1.13
N GLN A 215 -6.32 0.30 2.43
CA GLN A 215 -6.83 -0.73 3.34
C GLN A 215 -8.35 -0.86 3.30
N GLU A 216 -9.08 0.26 3.33
CA GLU A 216 -10.54 0.31 3.36
C GLU A 216 -11.19 -0.30 2.10
N ILE A 217 -10.45 -0.44 1.02
CA ILE A 217 -10.90 -1.04 -0.25
C ILE A 217 -10.48 -2.51 -0.33
N VAL A 218 -9.19 -2.82 -0.12
CA VAL A 218 -8.68 -4.18 -0.36
C VAL A 218 -8.98 -5.16 0.77
N GLU A 219 -9.15 -4.68 2.00
CA GLU A 219 -9.55 -5.51 3.16
C GLU A 219 -11.06 -5.56 3.38
N SER A 220 -11.83 -4.65 2.73
CA SER A 220 -13.29 -4.75 2.73
C SER A 220 -13.75 -5.99 1.95
N SER A 221 -14.93 -6.49 2.31
CA SER A 221 -15.54 -7.64 1.66
C SER A 221 -16.95 -7.31 1.18
N ALA A 222 -17.30 -7.79 0.00
CA ALA A 222 -18.60 -7.61 -0.60
C ALA A 222 -18.96 -8.79 -1.51
N THR A 223 -20.23 -8.92 -1.83
CA THR A 223 -20.65 -9.76 -2.93
C THR A 223 -20.37 -9.03 -4.25
N ALA A 224 -19.52 -9.63 -5.07
CA ALA A 224 -19.17 -9.13 -6.40
C ALA A 224 -19.74 -10.03 -7.50
N MET A 225 -20.15 -9.43 -8.61
CA MET A 225 -20.53 -10.14 -9.81
C MET A 225 -19.30 -10.49 -10.63
N ILE A 226 -19.07 -11.77 -10.80
CA ILE A 226 -18.06 -12.32 -11.71
C ILE A 226 -18.76 -12.52 -13.04
N ASP A 227 -18.35 -11.77 -14.06
CA ASP A 227 -18.89 -11.90 -15.40
C ASP A 227 -17.85 -11.36 -16.40
N PRO A 228 -17.29 -12.21 -17.27
CA PRO A 228 -16.33 -11.79 -18.29
C PRO A 228 -16.87 -10.73 -19.25
N ASP A 229 -18.19 -10.66 -19.46
CA ASP A 229 -18.81 -9.75 -20.41
C ASP A 229 -19.42 -8.50 -19.76
N ARG A 230 -19.35 -8.39 -18.42
CA ARG A 230 -19.89 -7.24 -17.68
C ARG A 230 -19.31 -5.91 -18.15
N VAL A 231 -18.00 -5.86 -18.35
CA VAL A 231 -17.30 -4.67 -18.82
C VAL A 231 -17.24 -4.69 -20.35
N GLN A 232 -18.00 -3.78 -20.97
CA GLN A 232 -18.01 -3.58 -22.41
C GLN A 232 -16.97 -2.54 -22.80
N ILE A 233 -15.87 -2.97 -23.41
CA ILE A 233 -14.77 -2.09 -23.81
C ILE A 233 -15.10 -1.42 -25.14
N LYS A 234 -15.06 -0.09 -25.16
CA LYS A 234 -15.19 0.72 -26.36
C LYS A 234 -13.81 1.19 -26.79
N ILE A 235 -13.39 0.79 -27.98
CA ILE A 235 -12.14 1.28 -28.58
C ILE A 235 -12.38 2.71 -29.12
N PRO A 236 -11.56 3.69 -28.78
CA PRO A 236 -11.68 5.05 -29.28
C PRO A 236 -11.64 5.11 -30.81
N THR A 237 -12.50 5.91 -31.39
CA THR A 237 -12.54 6.17 -32.84
C THR A 237 -12.05 7.57 -33.20
N ASP A 238 -11.81 8.41 -32.21
CA ASP A 238 -11.39 9.79 -32.30
C ASP A 238 -9.88 9.99 -32.02
N PHE A 239 -9.13 8.90 -31.97
CA PHE A 239 -7.67 8.90 -31.83
C PHE A 239 -7.03 8.17 -33.02
N VAL A 240 -6.08 8.87 -33.68
CA VAL A 240 -5.33 8.29 -34.80
C VAL A 240 -4.04 7.66 -34.27
N ILE A 241 -3.91 6.37 -34.40
CA ILE A 241 -2.69 5.64 -34.04
C ILE A 241 -1.58 6.06 -35.00
N PRO A 242 -0.41 6.52 -34.50
CA PRO A 242 0.70 6.94 -35.37
C PRO A 242 1.32 5.76 -36.12
N GLU A 243 2.03 6.05 -37.19
CA GLU A 243 2.80 5.06 -37.93
C GLU A 243 3.79 4.35 -36.99
N GLY A 244 3.90 3.02 -37.11
CA GLY A 244 4.66 2.16 -36.21
C GLY A 244 3.98 1.85 -34.87
N GLY A 245 2.78 2.37 -34.61
CA GLY A 245 1.96 2.06 -33.44
C GLY A 245 2.49 2.59 -32.11
N LEU A 246 1.85 2.13 -31.02
CA LEU A 246 2.14 2.58 -29.63
C LEU A 246 2.84 1.51 -28.79
N HIS A 247 2.94 0.28 -29.30
CA HIS A 247 3.48 -0.85 -28.57
C HIS A 247 5.02 -0.85 -28.53
N ILE A 248 5.54 -1.69 -27.64
CA ILE A 248 6.99 -1.89 -27.50
C ILE A 248 7.62 -2.38 -28.80
N ARG A 249 8.80 -1.88 -29.12
CA ARG A 249 9.59 -2.26 -30.29
C ARG A 249 11.08 -2.21 -30.02
N TRP A 250 11.86 -2.84 -30.88
CA TRP A 250 13.33 -2.90 -30.79
C TRP A 250 13.95 -2.87 -32.20
N PRO A 251 15.02 -2.06 -32.45
CA PRO A 251 15.57 -1.04 -31.54
C PRO A 251 14.66 0.18 -31.46
N ASP A 252 14.72 0.91 -30.32
CA ASP A 252 13.97 2.14 -30.10
C ASP A 252 14.82 3.11 -29.25
N HIS A 253 15.13 4.29 -29.78
CA HIS A 253 15.97 5.25 -29.09
C HIS A 253 15.20 6.02 -27.99
N ALA A 254 15.89 6.44 -26.94
CA ALA A 254 15.26 7.05 -25.76
C ALA A 254 14.39 8.27 -26.10
N LEU A 255 14.88 9.19 -26.97
CA LEU A 255 14.11 10.36 -27.37
C LEU A 255 12.91 10.03 -28.28
N GLU A 256 12.98 8.95 -29.05
CA GLU A 256 11.85 8.46 -29.84
C GLU A 256 10.78 7.84 -28.94
N GLN A 257 11.19 7.11 -27.90
CA GLN A 257 10.28 6.59 -26.87
C GLN A 257 9.61 7.72 -26.10
N GLU A 258 10.37 8.76 -25.72
CA GLU A 258 9.86 9.94 -25.02
C GLU A 258 8.83 10.68 -25.90
N ALA A 259 9.16 10.98 -27.16
CA ALA A 259 8.25 11.62 -28.09
C ALA A 259 6.95 10.81 -28.26
N ARG A 260 7.07 9.49 -28.40
CA ARG A 260 5.90 8.62 -28.52
C ARG A 260 5.03 8.60 -27.26
N LEU A 261 5.65 8.65 -26.07
CA LEU A 261 4.93 8.74 -24.82
C LEU A 261 4.16 10.05 -24.71
N PHE A 262 4.84 11.19 -24.95
CA PHE A 262 4.30 12.53 -24.71
C PHE A 262 3.35 12.98 -25.82
N ASP A 263 3.65 12.63 -27.08
CA ASP A 263 2.86 13.09 -28.21
C ASP A 263 1.68 12.18 -28.54
N TYR A 264 1.69 10.90 -28.11
CA TYR A 264 0.69 9.94 -28.54
C TYR A 264 0.13 9.06 -27.42
N LYS A 265 0.96 8.38 -26.60
CA LYS A 265 0.46 7.36 -25.68
C LYS A 265 -0.48 7.95 -24.62
N TRP A 266 -0.15 9.12 -24.06
CA TRP A 266 -1.04 9.79 -23.09
C TRP A 266 -2.35 10.22 -23.72
N TYR A 267 -2.33 10.71 -24.95
CA TYR A 267 -3.55 11.08 -25.66
C TYR A 267 -4.40 9.85 -26.02
N ALA A 268 -3.77 8.72 -26.33
CA ALA A 268 -4.48 7.45 -26.50
C ALA A 268 -5.15 7.02 -25.19
N ALA A 269 -4.47 7.12 -24.05
CA ALA A 269 -5.05 6.84 -22.74
C ALA A 269 -6.24 7.77 -22.42
N LEU A 270 -6.12 9.09 -22.70
CA LEU A 270 -7.21 10.04 -22.54
C LEU A 270 -8.40 9.72 -23.45
N ALA A 271 -8.16 9.39 -24.73
CA ALA A 271 -9.21 8.96 -25.63
C ALA A 271 -9.92 7.69 -25.10
N TYR A 272 -9.17 6.73 -24.55
CA TYR A 272 -9.74 5.54 -23.94
C TYR A 272 -10.61 5.86 -22.72
N ILE A 273 -10.15 6.73 -21.82
CA ILE A 273 -10.93 7.19 -20.64
C ILE A 273 -12.25 7.82 -21.09
N ARG A 274 -12.21 8.69 -22.11
CA ARG A 274 -13.38 9.36 -22.67
C ARG A 274 -14.37 8.39 -23.31
N ALA A 275 -13.88 7.52 -24.19
CA ALA A 275 -14.75 6.56 -24.91
C ALA A 275 -15.49 5.61 -23.96
N ASN A 276 -14.84 5.24 -22.85
CA ASN A 276 -15.40 4.33 -21.85
C ASN A 276 -16.06 5.05 -20.66
N ARG A 277 -16.06 6.39 -20.66
CA ARG A 277 -16.65 7.24 -19.61
C ARG A 277 -16.23 6.79 -18.21
N LEU A 278 -14.93 6.63 -18.00
CA LEU A 278 -14.38 6.15 -16.71
C LEU A 278 -14.51 7.18 -15.59
N ASN A 279 -14.78 8.45 -15.94
CA ASN A 279 -15.16 9.52 -15.05
C ASN A 279 -16.57 9.97 -15.47
N TYR A 280 -17.52 10.06 -14.53
CA TYR A 280 -18.94 10.29 -14.88
C TYR A 280 -19.74 10.90 -13.73
N ASN A 281 -20.86 11.56 -14.08
CA ASN A 281 -21.80 12.08 -13.11
C ASN A 281 -22.67 10.96 -12.53
N VAL A 282 -22.72 10.88 -11.19
CA VAL A 282 -23.58 9.93 -10.43
C VAL A 282 -24.88 10.60 -10.02
N ILE A 283 -24.78 11.88 -9.62
CA ILE A 283 -25.93 12.74 -9.32
C ILE A 283 -25.86 13.92 -10.29
N GLU A 284 -26.93 14.19 -10.97
CA GLU A 284 -27.04 15.30 -11.92
C GLU A 284 -28.49 15.76 -12.01
N GLY A 285 -28.72 17.06 -12.04
CA GLY A 285 -30.00 17.71 -12.16
C GLY A 285 -29.96 18.89 -13.15
N PRO A 286 -31.11 19.45 -13.52
CA PRO A 286 -31.20 20.48 -14.54
C PRO A 286 -30.67 21.86 -14.11
N ASN A 287 -30.57 22.10 -12.80
CA ASN A 287 -30.20 23.40 -12.22
C ASN A 287 -29.02 23.29 -11.24
N ASP A 288 -28.04 22.46 -11.58
CA ASP A 288 -26.88 22.24 -10.72
C ASP A 288 -26.02 23.50 -10.60
N ARG A 289 -25.62 23.81 -9.36
CA ARG A 289 -24.81 24.96 -9.01
C ARG A 289 -23.51 24.59 -8.29
N LEU A 290 -23.57 23.54 -7.45
CA LEU A 290 -22.45 23.02 -6.69
C LEU A 290 -22.05 21.66 -7.24
N GLY A 291 -20.81 21.53 -7.74
CA GLY A 291 -20.21 20.26 -8.10
C GLY A 291 -19.43 19.67 -6.94
N LEU A 292 -19.59 18.37 -6.72
CA LEU A 292 -18.72 17.57 -5.87
C LEU A 292 -17.97 16.60 -6.77
N ILE A 293 -16.65 16.52 -6.66
CA ILE A 293 -15.82 15.60 -7.46
C ILE A 293 -14.94 14.79 -6.53
N ALA A 294 -14.98 13.45 -6.65
CA ALA A 294 -14.27 12.55 -5.75
C ALA A 294 -13.91 11.22 -6.41
N SER A 295 -12.95 10.47 -5.82
CA SER A 295 -12.49 9.17 -6.27
C SER A 295 -12.27 8.20 -5.11
N GLY A 296 -12.27 6.90 -5.36
CA GLY A 296 -11.93 5.86 -4.40
C GLY A 296 -12.71 5.97 -3.08
N LYS A 297 -12.01 5.90 -1.95
CA LYS A 297 -12.59 6.07 -0.61
C LYS A 297 -13.26 7.43 -0.44
N ALA A 298 -12.63 8.51 -0.91
CA ALA A 298 -13.18 9.86 -0.78
C ALA A 298 -14.54 10.00 -1.49
N TYR A 299 -14.80 9.25 -2.57
CA TYR A 299 -16.12 9.16 -3.18
C TYR A 299 -17.14 8.50 -2.24
N ASN A 300 -16.79 7.35 -1.63
CA ASN A 300 -17.68 6.68 -0.67
C ASN A 300 -17.98 7.57 0.54
N ASP A 301 -16.96 8.24 1.08
CA ASP A 301 -17.10 9.16 2.21
C ASP A 301 -17.93 10.39 1.85
N THR A 302 -17.85 10.89 0.60
CA THR A 302 -18.71 11.95 0.10
C THR A 302 -20.17 11.51 0.02
N ARG A 303 -20.43 10.29 -0.46
CA ARG A 303 -21.78 9.68 -0.46
C ARG A 303 -22.32 9.59 0.97
N GLN A 304 -21.51 9.10 1.90
CA GLN A 304 -21.88 8.99 3.31
C GLN A 304 -22.12 10.37 3.93
N ALA A 305 -21.25 11.35 3.64
CA ALA A 305 -21.41 12.71 4.13
C ALA A 305 -22.73 13.37 3.70
N LEU A 306 -23.14 13.15 2.44
CA LEU A 306 -24.45 13.60 1.96
C LEU A 306 -25.59 12.95 2.75
N LEU A 307 -25.53 11.64 2.98
CA LEU A 307 -26.52 10.92 3.78
C LEU A 307 -26.55 11.40 5.24
N ASP A 308 -25.39 11.63 5.85
CA ASP A 308 -25.25 12.15 7.22
C ASP A 308 -25.83 13.57 7.36
N LEU A 309 -25.85 14.36 6.28
CA LEU A 309 -26.52 15.67 6.22
C LEU A 309 -28.03 15.56 5.91
N GLY A 310 -28.54 14.34 5.71
CA GLY A 310 -29.92 14.10 5.34
C GLY A 310 -30.25 14.46 3.88
N LEU A 311 -29.24 14.41 3.01
CA LEU A 311 -29.33 14.74 1.57
C LEU A 311 -29.26 13.46 0.73
N ASP A 312 -30.41 12.91 0.37
CA ASP A 312 -30.48 11.83 -0.62
C ASP A 312 -30.30 12.36 -2.05
N ASP A 313 -30.19 11.46 -3.02
CA ASP A 313 -29.96 11.81 -4.43
C ASP A 313 -31.07 12.72 -5.00
N ALA A 314 -32.32 12.53 -4.58
CA ALA A 314 -33.43 13.35 -5.03
C ALA A 314 -33.34 14.79 -4.48
N THR A 315 -32.98 14.90 -3.19
CA THR A 315 -32.74 16.20 -2.55
C THR A 315 -31.55 16.91 -3.19
N CYS A 316 -30.43 16.19 -3.44
CA CYS A 316 -29.27 16.75 -4.11
C CYS A 316 -29.65 17.35 -5.48
N ARG A 317 -30.39 16.62 -6.32
CA ARG A 317 -30.87 17.14 -7.62
C ARG A 317 -31.77 18.35 -7.46
N ARG A 318 -32.65 18.37 -6.45
CA ARG A 318 -33.56 19.47 -6.18
C ARG A 318 -32.84 20.77 -5.81
N ILE A 319 -31.80 20.68 -4.97
CA ILE A 319 -31.05 21.86 -4.48
C ILE A 319 -29.85 22.24 -5.39
N GLY A 320 -29.60 21.48 -6.44
CA GLY A 320 -28.60 21.80 -7.45
C GLY A 320 -27.19 21.32 -7.10
N ILE A 321 -27.07 20.10 -6.57
CA ILE A 321 -25.79 19.42 -6.34
C ILE A 321 -25.54 18.36 -7.43
N ARG A 322 -24.40 18.46 -8.11
CA ARG A 322 -23.88 17.45 -9.03
C ARG A 322 -22.75 16.70 -8.36
N LEU A 323 -22.80 15.35 -8.40
CA LEU A 323 -21.71 14.49 -7.90
C LEU A 323 -21.04 13.77 -9.06
N HIS A 324 -19.76 14.03 -9.25
CA HIS A 324 -18.90 13.40 -10.25
C HIS A 324 -17.96 12.39 -9.63
N LYS A 325 -17.96 11.18 -10.16
CA LYS A 325 -17.05 10.10 -9.76
C LYS A 325 -15.89 9.99 -10.73
N VAL A 326 -14.68 9.99 -10.19
CA VAL A 326 -13.44 9.83 -10.95
C VAL A 326 -12.92 8.43 -10.76
N GLY A 327 -12.92 7.63 -11.83
CA GLY A 327 -12.32 6.30 -11.85
C GLY A 327 -10.84 6.32 -12.21
N VAL A 328 -10.42 7.31 -13.04
CA VAL A 328 -9.01 7.56 -13.39
C VAL A 328 -8.63 8.95 -12.94
N VAL A 329 -7.79 9.03 -11.91
CA VAL A 329 -7.46 10.31 -11.24
C VAL A 329 -6.37 11.10 -11.96
N TRP A 330 -5.53 10.40 -12.71
CA TRP A 330 -4.52 11.02 -13.57
C TRP A 330 -4.28 10.18 -14.82
N PRO A 331 -4.20 10.77 -16.04
CA PRO A 331 -4.57 12.16 -16.34
C PRO A 331 -6.10 12.35 -16.26
N LEU A 332 -6.52 13.54 -15.83
CA LEU A 332 -7.95 13.88 -15.80
C LEU A 332 -8.42 14.25 -17.22
N GLU A 333 -9.39 13.50 -17.75
CA GLU A 333 -9.84 13.67 -19.12
C GLU A 333 -10.61 14.99 -19.32
N ALA A 334 -10.16 15.82 -20.24
CA ALA A 334 -10.59 17.21 -20.37
C ALA A 334 -12.05 17.37 -20.83
N GLN A 335 -12.57 16.50 -21.72
CA GLN A 335 -13.93 16.61 -22.20
C GLN A 335 -14.95 16.19 -21.14
N LEU A 336 -14.72 15.08 -20.45
CA LEU A 336 -15.56 14.64 -19.34
C LEU A 336 -15.55 15.66 -18.19
N THR A 337 -14.38 16.26 -17.93
CA THR A 337 -14.23 17.35 -16.96
C THR A 337 -15.04 18.57 -17.39
N ARG A 338 -15.04 18.93 -18.68
CA ARG A 338 -15.85 20.02 -19.22
C ARG A 338 -17.34 19.74 -19.08
N GLU A 339 -17.78 18.53 -19.43
CA GLU A 339 -19.16 18.11 -19.25
C GLU A 339 -19.61 18.25 -17.79
N PHE A 340 -18.76 17.81 -16.84
CA PHE A 340 -19.02 17.95 -15.42
C PHE A 340 -19.11 19.41 -14.98
N ALA A 341 -18.14 20.24 -15.36
CA ALA A 341 -18.01 21.62 -14.86
C ALA A 341 -19.01 22.62 -15.47
N THR A 342 -19.61 22.28 -16.62
CA THR A 342 -20.53 23.20 -17.32
C THR A 342 -21.77 23.49 -16.50
N GLY A 343 -22.07 24.80 -16.33
CA GLY A 343 -23.22 25.33 -15.61
C GLY A 343 -23.03 25.41 -14.08
N LEU A 344 -21.94 24.86 -13.54
CA LEU A 344 -21.66 24.97 -12.10
C LEU A 344 -21.12 26.36 -11.74
N GLN A 345 -21.44 26.82 -10.56
CA GLN A 345 -20.91 28.05 -9.95
C GLN A 345 -19.65 27.75 -9.13
N GLU A 346 -19.65 26.61 -8.46
CA GLU A 346 -18.56 26.18 -7.60
C GLU A 346 -18.36 24.66 -7.66
N ILE A 347 -17.11 24.21 -7.52
CA ILE A 347 -16.74 22.81 -7.43
C ILE A 347 -15.93 22.61 -6.15
N LEU A 348 -16.35 21.64 -5.32
CA LEU A 348 -15.58 21.15 -4.19
C LEU A 348 -14.91 19.81 -4.59
N VAL A 349 -13.58 19.80 -4.59
CA VAL A 349 -12.77 18.61 -4.84
C VAL A 349 -12.56 17.89 -3.52
N VAL A 350 -13.05 16.66 -3.42
CA VAL A 350 -12.89 15.79 -2.25
C VAL A 350 -11.91 14.68 -2.59
N GLU A 351 -10.67 14.85 -2.18
CA GLU A 351 -9.61 13.87 -2.42
C GLU A 351 -8.72 13.68 -1.18
N GLU A 352 -8.22 12.47 -1.01
CA GLU A 352 -7.31 12.09 0.07
C GLU A 352 -5.91 12.69 -0.16
N LYS A 353 -5.22 13.04 0.94
CA LYS A 353 -3.84 13.54 0.90
C LYS A 353 -3.70 14.83 0.08
N ARG A 354 -2.59 15.00 -0.64
CA ARG A 354 -2.34 16.19 -1.46
C ARG A 354 -3.09 16.14 -2.79
N GLN A 355 -3.23 17.30 -3.40
CA GLN A 355 -3.99 17.49 -4.64
C GLN A 355 -3.44 16.64 -5.79
N VAL A 356 -4.35 15.94 -6.47
CA VAL A 356 -4.14 15.29 -7.76
C VAL A 356 -5.21 15.74 -8.73
N ILE A 357 -6.49 15.65 -8.33
CA ILE A 357 -7.62 16.08 -9.14
C ILE A 357 -7.72 17.61 -9.15
N GLU A 358 -7.56 18.25 -8.00
CA GLU A 358 -7.79 19.69 -7.80
C GLU A 358 -6.93 20.55 -8.74
N TYR A 359 -5.61 20.30 -8.83
CA TYR A 359 -4.77 21.12 -9.68
C TYR A 359 -5.00 20.85 -11.17
N GLN A 360 -5.31 19.61 -11.58
CA GLN A 360 -5.65 19.31 -12.99
C GLN A 360 -6.96 20.00 -13.39
N LEU A 361 -7.94 20.03 -12.47
CA LEU A 361 -9.20 20.71 -12.70
C LEU A 361 -9.00 22.23 -12.80
N LYS A 362 -8.22 22.83 -11.91
CA LYS A 362 -7.85 24.26 -11.98
C LYS A 362 -7.14 24.60 -13.28
N GLU A 363 -6.14 23.82 -13.67
CA GLU A 363 -5.43 23.98 -14.95
C GLU A 363 -6.38 23.91 -16.15
N GLY A 364 -7.22 22.86 -16.20
CA GLY A 364 -8.16 22.65 -17.30
C GLY A 364 -9.24 23.74 -17.44
N LEU A 365 -9.58 24.41 -16.35
CA LEU A 365 -10.59 25.46 -16.32
C LEU A 365 -10.02 26.89 -16.36
N TYR A 366 -8.72 27.07 -16.18
CA TYR A 366 -8.11 28.40 -16.00
C TYR A 366 -8.44 29.36 -17.14
N ASN A 367 -8.39 28.92 -18.39
CA ASN A 367 -8.66 29.71 -19.57
C ASN A 367 -10.15 29.82 -19.96
N TRP A 368 -11.05 29.30 -19.14
CA TRP A 368 -12.47 29.53 -19.34
C TRP A 368 -12.81 31.00 -19.07
N ARG A 369 -13.79 31.54 -19.81
CA ARG A 369 -14.28 32.89 -19.52
C ARG A 369 -14.74 33.00 -18.07
N PRO A 370 -14.46 34.13 -17.41
CA PRO A 370 -14.81 34.31 -15.98
C PRO A 370 -16.30 34.14 -15.67
N ASP A 371 -17.19 34.49 -16.62
CA ASP A 371 -18.65 34.41 -16.46
C ASP A 371 -19.22 32.98 -16.48
N VAL A 372 -18.45 31.99 -16.95
CA VAL A 372 -18.86 30.59 -17.06
C VAL A 372 -17.96 29.63 -16.29
N ARG A 373 -16.82 30.13 -15.81
CA ARG A 373 -15.83 29.35 -15.09
C ARG A 373 -16.25 29.14 -13.63
N PRO A 374 -16.50 27.90 -13.17
CA PRO A 374 -16.79 27.65 -11.76
C PRO A 374 -15.57 27.94 -10.89
N ARG A 375 -15.80 28.35 -9.66
CA ARG A 375 -14.77 28.39 -8.63
C ARG A 375 -14.39 26.96 -8.21
N VAL A 376 -13.11 26.65 -8.10
CA VAL A 376 -12.63 25.34 -7.65
C VAL A 376 -11.99 25.46 -6.29
N LEU A 377 -12.50 24.70 -5.33
CA LEU A 377 -12.01 24.61 -3.96
C LEU A 377 -11.73 23.15 -3.61
N GLY A 378 -10.80 22.91 -2.71
CA GLY A 378 -10.46 21.57 -2.26
C GLY A 378 -9.80 21.59 -0.89
N LYS A 379 -8.48 21.60 -0.84
CA LYS A 379 -7.73 21.61 0.43
C LYS A 379 -7.95 22.92 1.20
N PHE A 380 -8.06 24.02 0.49
CA PHE A 380 -8.18 25.35 1.08
C PHE A 380 -9.41 26.10 0.62
N ASN A 381 -9.91 26.96 1.50
CA ASN A 381 -10.97 27.90 1.18
C ASN A 381 -10.36 29.14 0.49
N GLU A 382 -10.05 29.01 -0.78
CA GLU A 382 -9.39 30.06 -1.61
C GLU A 382 -10.39 31.13 -2.07
N MET A 383 -11.17 31.62 -1.14
CA MET A 383 -12.09 32.73 -1.40
C MET A 383 -11.40 34.07 -1.14
N GLU A 384 -11.76 35.06 -1.92
CA GLU A 384 -11.46 36.46 -1.58
C GLU A 384 -12.03 36.78 -0.21
N THR A 385 -11.24 37.34 0.68
CA THR A 385 -11.62 37.66 2.06
C THR A 385 -11.45 39.12 2.39
N ASP A 386 -10.80 39.93 1.57
CA ASP A 386 -10.39 41.32 1.84
C ASP A 386 -10.85 42.33 0.79
N GLY A 387 -11.68 41.92 -0.18
CA GLY A 387 -12.18 42.80 -1.23
C GLY A 387 -11.14 43.22 -2.29
N SER A 388 -9.98 42.59 -2.29
CA SER A 388 -8.90 42.89 -3.24
C SER A 388 -9.14 42.34 -4.64
N GLY A 389 -10.07 41.40 -4.80
CA GLY A 389 -10.26 40.63 -6.02
C GLY A 389 -9.25 39.47 -6.19
N PHE A 390 -8.35 39.28 -5.23
CA PHE A 390 -7.36 38.22 -5.26
C PHE A 390 -7.76 37.10 -4.28
N GLY A 391 -7.76 35.86 -4.76
CA GLY A 391 -7.83 34.67 -3.91
C GLY A 391 -6.52 34.43 -3.16
N SER A 392 -6.51 33.44 -2.26
CA SER A 392 -5.35 33.14 -1.40
C SER A 392 -4.13 32.53 -2.13
N GLY A 393 -4.17 32.37 -3.45
CA GLY A 393 -3.03 31.89 -4.26
C GLY A 393 -2.75 30.39 -4.13
N GLY A 394 -3.74 29.61 -3.69
CA GLY A 394 -3.63 28.16 -3.56
C GLY A 394 -2.83 27.71 -2.33
N GLU A 395 -2.39 26.45 -2.35
CA GLU A 395 -1.66 25.81 -1.24
C GLU A 395 -0.41 26.59 -0.81
N TRP A 396 0.32 27.13 -1.77
CA TRP A 396 1.62 27.78 -1.55
C TRP A 396 1.55 29.28 -1.32
N GLY A 397 0.35 29.87 -1.50
CA GLY A 397 0.14 31.30 -1.33
C GLY A 397 -0.09 31.74 0.13
N MET A 398 -0.08 30.84 1.08
CA MET A 398 -0.42 31.11 2.48
C MET A 398 0.78 30.93 3.41
N ALA A 399 1.11 31.96 4.17
CA ALA A 399 2.13 31.87 5.22
C ALA A 399 1.71 30.94 6.38
N ASN A 400 0.41 30.89 6.71
CA ASN A 400 -0.18 29.97 7.68
C ASN A 400 -1.49 29.39 7.14
N PRO A 401 -1.45 28.20 6.51
CA PRO A 401 -2.63 27.63 5.87
C PRO A 401 -3.71 27.13 6.83
N HIS A 402 -3.40 26.88 8.11
CA HIS A 402 -4.30 26.21 9.05
C HIS A 402 -5.63 26.92 9.24
N ALA A 403 -5.65 28.26 9.28
CA ALA A 403 -6.88 29.04 9.43
C ALA A 403 -7.81 28.93 8.21
N ASN A 404 -7.29 28.52 7.06
CA ASN A 404 -8.01 28.47 5.79
C ASN A 404 -8.20 27.06 5.23
N THR A 405 -7.83 26.03 5.99
CA THR A 405 -8.00 24.63 5.60
C THR A 405 -9.49 24.30 5.51
N LEU A 406 -9.89 23.73 4.37
CA LEU A 406 -11.24 23.20 4.14
C LEU A 406 -11.26 21.67 4.26
N LEU A 407 -10.37 20.99 3.52
CA LEU A 407 -10.15 19.54 3.59
C LEU A 407 -8.67 19.27 3.80
N ARG A 408 -8.30 18.72 4.95
CA ARG A 408 -6.89 18.50 5.31
C ARG A 408 -6.13 17.62 4.29
N ALA A 409 -4.83 17.86 4.13
CA ALA A 409 -3.93 17.05 3.32
C ALA A 409 -3.17 15.98 4.13
N ASN A 410 -3.06 16.15 5.45
CA ASN A 410 -2.47 15.16 6.35
C ASN A 410 -3.52 14.16 6.84
N ALA A 411 -3.07 12.99 7.29
CA ALA A 411 -3.92 11.87 7.69
C ALA A 411 -4.94 11.47 6.59
N ASP A 412 -6.10 10.95 6.97
CA ASP A 412 -7.23 10.63 6.09
C ASP A 412 -8.37 11.65 6.25
N LEU A 413 -9.33 11.58 5.37
CA LEU A 413 -10.61 12.24 5.51
C LEU A 413 -11.63 11.28 6.15
N SER A 414 -12.64 11.85 6.80
CA SER A 414 -13.80 11.11 7.28
C SER A 414 -15.07 11.72 6.74
N PRO A 415 -16.20 10.98 6.70
CA PRO A 415 -17.50 11.54 6.30
C PRO A 415 -17.86 12.80 7.08
N ALA A 416 -17.55 12.88 8.38
CA ALA A 416 -17.84 14.05 9.21
C ALA A 416 -17.05 15.30 8.79
N ILE A 417 -15.78 15.17 8.43
CA ILE A 417 -14.97 16.29 7.91
C ILE A 417 -15.55 16.77 6.58
N ILE A 418 -15.87 15.85 5.69
CA ILE A 418 -16.43 16.14 4.37
C ILE A 418 -17.82 16.76 4.50
N ALA A 419 -18.66 16.24 5.41
CA ALA A 419 -20.01 16.79 5.68
C ALA A 419 -19.96 18.27 6.09
N ARG A 420 -19.03 18.64 6.99
CA ARG A 420 -18.84 20.05 7.39
C ARG A 420 -18.42 20.94 6.23
N ALA A 421 -17.51 20.45 5.38
CA ALA A 421 -17.09 21.19 4.19
C ALA A 421 -18.25 21.37 3.20
N ILE A 422 -19.01 20.32 2.91
CA ILE A 422 -20.18 20.37 2.04
C ILE A 422 -21.25 21.30 2.62
N ALA A 423 -21.59 21.16 3.89
CA ALA A 423 -22.58 22.01 4.55
C ALA A 423 -22.22 23.48 4.46
N LYS A 424 -20.96 23.85 4.72
CA LYS A 424 -20.45 25.21 4.55
C LYS A 424 -20.67 25.76 3.14
N ARG A 425 -20.45 24.93 2.11
CA ARG A 425 -20.64 25.33 0.70
C ARG A 425 -22.13 25.49 0.36
N ILE A 426 -22.97 24.57 0.83
CA ILE A 426 -24.41 24.60 0.63
C ILE A 426 -25.01 25.88 1.29
N THR A 427 -24.59 26.20 2.50
CA THR A 427 -25.03 27.41 3.20
C THR A 427 -24.67 28.66 2.41
N LEU A 428 -23.47 28.75 1.88
CA LEU A 428 -23.02 29.88 1.05
C LEU A 428 -23.74 29.96 -0.31
N MET A 429 -24.09 28.82 -0.89
CA MET A 429 -24.88 28.72 -2.12
C MET A 429 -26.35 29.23 -1.90
N GLY A 430 -26.85 29.13 -0.69
CA GLY A 430 -28.23 29.38 -0.34
C GLY A 430 -29.17 28.24 -0.74
N VAL A 431 -29.93 27.76 0.23
CA VAL A 431 -30.95 26.71 0.06
C VAL A 431 -32.21 27.06 0.84
N ASP A 432 -33.29 26.32 0.57
CA ASP A 432 -34.55 26.49 1.27
C ASP A 432 -34.38 26.28 2.79
N SER A 433 -35.22 26.99 3.60
CA SER A 433 -35.11 26.98 5.07
C SER A 433 -35.26 25.57 5.68
N ASP A 434 -36.05 24.68 5.08
CA ASP A 434 -36.25 23.31 5.53
C ASP A 434 -34.96 22.49 5.35
N ILE A 435 -34.24 22.71 4.27
CA ILE A 435 -32.92 22.05 4.00
C ILE A 435 -31.86 22.60 4.95
N ALA A 436 -31.82 23.95 5.12
CA ALA A 436 -30.87 24.57 6.04
C ALA A 436 -31.07 24.03 7.48
N ALA A 437 -32.31 24.01 7.97
CA ALA A 437 -32.64 23.50 9.30
C ALA A 437 -32.28 22.02 9.47
N ARG A 438 -32.44 21.17 8.41
CA ARG A 438 -32.04 19.76 8.41
C ARG A 438 -30.51 19.63 8.53
N ILE A 439 -29.77 20.36 7.72
CA ILE A 439 -28.30 20.37 7.76
C ILE A 439 -27.80 20.80 9.14
N ASP A 440 -28.34 21.88 9.69
CA ASP A 440 -27.97 22.39 11.03
C ASP A 440 -28.21 21.33 12.12
N ALA A 441 -29.38 20.66 12.08
CA ALA A 441 -29.68 19.58 13.01
C ALA A 441 -28.70 18.42 12.92
N GLN A 442 -28.32 18.00 11.72
CA GLN A 442 -27.32 16.92 11.52
C GLN A 442 -25.91 17.34 11.95
N LEU A 443 -25.51 18.59 11.64
CA LEU A 443 -24.23 19.13 12.11
C LEU A 443 -24.17 19.21 13.65
N ALA A 444 -25.27 19.55 14.30
CA ALA A 444 -25.35 19.55 15.77
C ALA A 444 -25.07 18.13 16.34
N ILE A 445 -25.61 17.09 15.72
CA ILE A 445 -25.35 15.70 16.12
C ILE A 445 -23.87 15.35 15.95
N LEU A 446 -23.26 15.68 14.79
CA LEU A 446 -21.85 15.43 14.53
C LEU A 446 -20.95 16.16 15.53
N ASN A 447 -21.26 17.42 15.81
CA ASN A 447 -20.51 18.26 16.76
C ASN A 447 -20.64 17.74 18.20
N ALA A 448 -21.84 17.30 18.61
CA ALA A 448 -22.03 16.69 19.93
C ALA A 448 -21.22 15.42 20.13
N LYS A 449 -21.16 14.55 19.13
CA LYS A 449 -20.32 13.34 19.16
C LYS A 449 -18.84 13.68 19.28
N GLU A 450 -18.34 14.63 18.50
CA GLU A 450 -16.94 15.06 18.53
C GLU A 450 -16.58 15.70 19.89
N SER A 451 -17.46 16.57 20.41
CA SER A 451 -17.26 17.18 21.73
C SER A 451 -17.23 16.12 22.85
N ALA A 452 -18.08 15.11 22.78
CA ALA A 452 -18.06 14.01 23.73
C ALA A 452 -16.73 13.22 23.67
N MET A 453 -16.19 12.99 22.48
CA MET A 453 -14.87 12.34 22.31
C MET A 453 -13.74 13.22 22.88
N GLN A 454 -13.75 14.52 22.61
CA GLN A 454 -12.76 15.47 23.16
C GLN A 454 -12.78 15.51 24.70
N VAL A 455 -13.98 15.50 25.32
CA VAL A 455 -14.11 15.43 26.77
C VAL A 455 -13.53 14.15 27.33
N LEU A 456 -13.75 13.02 26.66
CA LEU A 456 -13.12 11.74 27.04
C LEU A 456 -11.60 11.82 26.97
N GLU A 457 -11.03 12.40 25.92
CA GLU A 457 -9.58 12.56 25.76
C GLU A 457 -8.98 13.46 26.83
N VAL A 458 -9.62 14.59 27.15
CA VAL A 458 -9.18 15.51 28.20
C VAL A 458 -9.26 14.86 29.58
N ASN A 459 -10.31 14.12 29.88
CA ASN A 459 -10.45 13.40 31.15
C ASN A 459 -9.42 12.28 31.30
N ARG A 460 -9.10 11.60 30.19
CA ARG A 460 -8.01 10.61 30.12
C ARG A 460 -6.65 11.24 30.45
N ALA A 461 -6.35 12.40 29.86
CA ALA A 461 -5.11 13.12 30.11
C ALA A 461 -4.99 13.59 31.57
N LYS A 462 -6.09 14.09 32.17
CA LYS A 462 -6.15 14.53 33.58
C LYS A 462 -6.03 13.37 34.57
N ALA A 463 -6.53 12.19 34.22
CA ALA A 463 -6.49 11.02 35.09
C ALA A 463 -5.15 10.27 35.02
N GLU A 464 -4.17 10.76 34.26
CA GLU A 464 -2.90 10.09 33.94
C GLU A 464 -3.12 8.68 33.34
N ILE A 465 -4.34 8.32 33.01
CA ILE A 465 -4.68 7.08 32.35
C ILE A 465 -4.26 7.20 30.90
N LYS A 466 -3.11 6.67 30.54
CA LYS A 466 -2.66 6.51 29.16
C LYS A 466 -3.56 5.47 28.44
N LEU A 467 -4.83 5.76 28.29
CA LEU A 467 -5.75 5.04 27.41
C LEU A 467 -5.55 5.57 25.99
N GLY A 468 -4.34 5.46 25.45
CA GLY A 468 -4.05 5.68 24.03
C GLY A 468 -4.29 4.41 23.22
N ASP A 469 -4.07 4.48 21.93
CA ASP A 469 -3.87 3.27 21.13
C ASP A 469 -2.79 2.42 21.79
N ARG A 470 -3.02 1.12 21.87
CA ARG A 470 -2.05 0.19 22.43
C ARG A 470 -0.74 0.34 21.67
N GLN A 471 0.35 0.65 22.39
CA GLN A 471 1.66 0.71 21.77
C GLN A 471 2.04 -0.66 21.19
N PRO A 472 2.63 -0.71 19.99
CA PRO A 472 3.12 -1.96 19.45
C PRO A 472 4.20 -2.56 20.33
N TRP A 473 4.08 -3.86 20.63
CA TRP A 473 5.01 -4.62 21.44
C TRP A 473 5.38 -5.94 20.77
N PHE A 474 6.51 -6.51 21.15
CA PHE A 474 6.89 -7.84 20.71
C PHE A 474 5.89 -8.90 21.19
N CYS A 475 5.68 -9.92 20.36
CA CYS A 475 4.88 -11.09 20.77
C CYS A 475 5.50 -11.77 22.00
N SER A 476 4.66 -12.42 22.80
CA SER A 476 5.12 -13.28 23.91
C SER A 476 6.09 -14.35 23.40
N GLY A 477 7.27 -14.44 24.01
CA GLY A 477 8.34 -15.35 23.59
C GLY A 477 9.07 -14.96 22.31
N CYS A 478 8.89 -13.74 21.83
CA CYS A 478 9.55 -13.24 20.63
C CYS A 478 11.08 -13.17 20.83
N PRO A 479 11.89 -13.62 19.84
CA PRO A 479 13.34 -13.53 19.90
C PRO A 479 13.86 -12.10 20.05
N HIS A 480 13.10 -11.11 19.57
CA HIS A 480 13.50 -9.70 19.63
C HIS A 480 13.52 -9.15 21.07
N ASN A 481 12.85 -9.79 22.03
CA ASN A 481 12.99 -9.43 23.44
C ASN A 481 14.44 -9.51 23.95
N THR A 482 15.24 -10.41 23.38
CA THR A 482 16.67 -10.57 23.68
C THR A 482 17.53 -9.88 22.64
N SER A 483 17.30 -10.17 21.36
CA SER A 483 18.19 -9.76 20.25
C SER A 483 18.32 -8.26 20.07
N THR A 484 17.31 -7.47 20.47
CA THR A 484 17.33 -6.00 20.32
C THR A 484 18.00 -5.26 21.48
N LYS A 485 18.28 -5.94 22.59
CA LYS A 485 19.04 -5.33 23.71
C LYS A 485 20.46 -5.02 23.26
N VAL A 486 21.02 -3.93 23.80
CA VAL A 486 22.41 -3.54 23.60
C VAL A 486 23.08 -3.29 24.97
N PRO A 487 24.42 -3.41 25.07
CA PRO A 487 25.15 -3.12 26.31
C PRO A 487 24.94 -1.68 26.78
N GLU A 488 25.03 -1.49 28.07
CA GLU A 488 25.01 -0.16 28.68
C GLU A 488 26.01 0.79 28.01
N GLY A 489 25.62 2.04 27.81
CA GLY A 489 26.41 3.05 27.11
C GLY A 489 26.44 2.88 25.58
N SER A 490 25.79 1.89 25.04
CA SER A 490 25.68 1.69 23.57
C SER A 490 24.34 2.18 23.03
N ARG A 491 24.29 2.47 21.72
CA ARG A 491 23.08 2.87 21.00
C ARG A 491 22.80 1.93 19.84
N ALA A 492 21.54 1.84 19.42
CA ALA A 492 21.11 1.04 18.30
C ALA A 492 20.24 1.85 17.32
N MET A 493 20.26 1.45 16.07
CA MET A 493 19.32 1.88 15.04
C MET A 493 18.34 0.74 14.72
N ALA A 494 17.08 1.09 14.59
CA ALA A 494 16.05 0.19 14.09
C ALA A 494 16.04 0.19 12.57
N GLY A 495 15.49 -0.89 12.01
CA GLY A 495 15.16 -1.00 10.58
C GLY A 495 13.71 -1.42 10.40
N ILE A 496 13.34 -1.80 9.19
CA ILE A 496 11.99 -2.20 8.84
C ILE A 496 11.76 -3.67 9.12
N GLY A 497 10.87 -3.97 10.05
CA GLY A 497 10.50 -5.29 10.53
C GLY A 497 9.94 -5.23 11.95
N CYS A 498 9.68 -6.37 12.58
CA CYS A 498 9.17 -6.38 13.97
C CYS A 498 10.09 -5.64 14.94
N HIS A 499 11.40 -5.63 14.69
CA HIS A 499 12.38 -4.91 15.50
C HIS A 499 12.24 -3.37 15.45
N PHE A 500 11.45 -2.82 14.50
CA PHE A 500 11.08 -1.40 14.50
C PHE A 500 10.37 -0.98 15.78
N MET A 501 9.62 -1.90 16.41
CA MET A 501 8.90 -1.59 17.66
C MET A 501 9.79 -1.14 18.82
N THR A 502 11.11 -1.34 18.73
CA THR A 502 12.07 -0.83 19.73
C THR A 502 12.05 0.68 19.90
N ILE A 503 11.55 1.45 18.92
CA ILE A 503 11.42 2.90 19.04
C ILE A 503 10.43 3.34 20.13
N TRP A 504 9.50 2.44 20.52
CA TRP A 504 8.54 2.66 21.61
C TRP A 504 8.94 1.95 22.90
N MET A 505 10.12 1.33 22.94
CA MET A 505 10.63 0.56 24.07
C MET A 505 11.94 1.15 24.59
N ASP A 506 12.25 0.91 25.85
CA ASP A 506 13.56 1.22 26.42
C ASP A 506 14.62 0.22 25.90
N ARG A 507 15.18 0.51 24.72
CA ARG A 507 16.15 -0.33 24.00
C ARG A 507 17.35 0.49 23.46
N ALA A 508 17.56 1.70 23.99
CA ALA A 508 18.57 2.63 23.49
C ALA A 508 18.52 2.83 21.95
N THR A 509 17.32 2.78 21.36
CA THR A 509 17.11 2.96 19.93
C THR A 509 17.02 4.45 19.62
N VAL A 510 17.90 4.96 18.75
CA VAL A 510 18.07 6.40 18.48
C VAL A 510 17.74 6.80 17.05
N GLY A 511 17.09 5.96 16.29
CA GLY A 511 16.66 6.26 14.92
C GLY A 511 16.31 5.03 14.14
N PHE A 512 15.79 5.28 12.96
CA PHE A 512 15.42 4.25 11.98
C PHE A 512 15.61 4.80 10.57
N THR A 513 15.48 3.91 9.58
CA THR A 513 15.57 4.25 8.16
C THR A 513 14.60 3.41 7.34
N GLN A 514 14.51 3.69 6.04
CA GLN A 514 13.75 2.89 5.07
C GLN A 514 14.32 1.47 4.94
N MET A 515 13.50 0.55 4.44
CA MET A 515 13.90 -0.83 4.19
C MET A 515 15.09 -0.92 3.23
N GLY A 516 16.18 -1.53 3.69
CA GLY A 516 17.43 -1.68 2.96
C GLY A 516 18.45 -0.57 3.16
N GLY A 517 18.17 0.39 4.07
CA GLY A 517 19.12 1.44 4.47
C GLY A 517 19.61 1.31 5.91
N GLU A 518 19.28 0.20 6.59
CA GLU A 518 19.57 -0.01 8.01
C GLU A 518 21.06 0.18 8.33
N GLY A 519 21.34 0.98 9.34
CA GLY A 519 22.71 1.30 9.78
C GLY A 519 23.43 2.36 8.94
N VAL A 520 23.01 2.63 7.71
CA VAL A 520 23.66 3.61 6.81
C VAL A 520 23.65 5.04 7.36
N PRO A 521 22.65 5.51 8.12
CA PRO A 521 22.75 6.83 8.76
C PRO A 521 24.02 7.01 9.60
N TRP A 522 24.54 5.93 10.18
CA TRP A 522 25.80 5.98 10.94
C TRP A 522 27.01 6.31 10.06
N VAL A 523 27.01 5.91 8.79
CA VAL A 523 28.05 6.30 7.82
C VAL A 523 28.17 7.82 7.71
N GLY A 524 27.03 8.53 7.74
CA GLY A 524 26.99 9.99 7.74
C GLY A 524 27.25 10.63 9.11
N GLN A 525 27.05 9.90 10.22
CA GLN A 525 27.12 10.44 11.56
C GLN A 525 28.51 10.25 12.19
N GLN A 526 29.15 9.10 11.99
CA GLN A 526 30.40 8.75 12.67
C GLN A 526 31.50 9.82 12.51
N PRO A 527 31.77 10.43 11.35
CA PRO A 527 32.80 11.43 11.20
C PRO A 527 32.61 12.70 12.06
N PHE A 528 31.38 12.92 12.52
CA PHE A 528 30.99 14.11 13.29
C PHE A 528 30.54 13.79 14.71
N SER A 529 30.66 12.53 15.15
CA SER A 529 30.23 12.07 16.47
C SER A 529 31.43 11.75 17.37
N HIS A 530 31.29 11.99 18.66
CA HIS A 530 32.20 11.46 19.67
C HIS A 530 31.99 9.98 19.96
N ASP A 531 30.81 9.44 19.59
CA ASP A 531 30.54 8.02 19.71
C ASP A 531 31.40 7.24 18.71
N GLN A 532 31.94 6.14 19.16
CA GLN A 532 32.88 5.35 18.36
C GLN A 532 32.21 4.20 17.65
N HIS A 533 30.98 3.82 18.03
CA HIS A 533 30.33 2.63 17.55
C HIS A 533 28.79 2.75 17.57
N MET A 534 28.14 2.03 16.67
CA MET A 534 26.67 1.90 16.58
C MET A 534 26.28 0.44 16.36
N PHE A 535 25.18 0.00 16.98
CA PHE A 535 24.50 -1.25 16.60
C PHE A 535 23.39 -0.98 15.59
N ALA A 536 23.20 -1.86 14.61
CA ALA A 536 22.09 -1.80 13.66
C ALA A 536 21.32 -3.12 13.67
N ASN A 537 20.02 -3.05 13.95
CA ASN A 537 19.13 -4.20 13.84
C ASN A 537 18.64 -4.33 12.40
N LEU A 538 18.83 -5.51 11.79
CA LEU A 538 18.48 -5.82 10.40
C LEU A 538 17.76 -7.17 10.35
N GLY A 539 16.47 -7.20 9.97
CA GLY A 539 15.72 -8.44 9.82
C GLY A 539 16.21 -9.28 8.64
N ASP A 540 16.07 -10.60 8.73
CA ASP A 540 16.43 -11.55 7.67
C ASP A 540 15.67 -11.28 6.35
N GLY A 541 14.39 -10.95 6.43
CA GLY A 541 13.61 -10.55 5.26
C GLY A 541 14.15 -9.28 4.60
N THR A 542 14.51 -8.25 5.39
CA THR A 542 15.11 -7.02 4.87
C THR A 542 16.51 -7.27 4.31
N TYR A 543 17.31 -8.11 4.99
CA TYR A 543 18.62 -8.52 4.49
C TYR A 543 18.51 -9.12 3.08
N PHE A 544 17.59 -10.07 2.91
CA PHE A 544 17.33 -10.72 1.62
C PHE A 544 16.80 -9.73 0.56
N HIS A 545 15.93 -8.82 0.94
CA HIS A 545 15.32 -7.83 0.06
C HIS A 545 16.36 -6.83 -0.51
N SER A 546 17.12 -6.18 0.35
CA SER A 546 18.06 -5.11 -0.04
C SER A 546 19.06 -4.72 1.06
N GLY A 547 18.94 -5.24 2.28
CA GLY A 547 19.77 -4.87 3.41
C GLY A 547 21.24 -5.27 3.26
N LEU A 548 21.56 -6.25 2.41
CA LEU A 548 22.93 -6.58 2.03
C LEU A 548 23.68 -5.35 1.51
N LEU A 549 23.02 -4.50 0.72
CA LEU A 549 23.63 -3.27 0.18
C LEU A 549 23.96 -2.26 1.27
N ALA A 550 23.17 -2.18 2.35
CA ALA A 550 23.45 -1.33 3.49
C ALA A 550 24.70 -1.78 4.24
N VAL A 551 24.88 -3.09 4.42
CA VAL A 551 26.11 -3.66 5.02
C VAL A 551 27.32 -3.37 4.14
N ARG A 552 27.21 -3.58 2.82
CA ARG A 552 28.25 -3.25 1.83
C ARG A 552 28.66 -1.79 1.89
N GLN A 553 27.68 -0.86 1.98
CA GLN A 553 27.94 0.57 2.12
C GLN A 553 28.74 0.89 3.38
N SER A 554 28.40 0.26 4.51
CA SER A 554 29.11 0.47 5.78
C SER A 554 30.53 -0.09 5.73
N ILE A 555 30.74 -1.24 5.10
CA ILE A 555 32.08 -1.81 4.88
C ILE A 555 32.91 -0.90 3.99
N ALA A 556 32.36 -0.46 2.86
CA ALA A 556 33.02 0.44 1.92
C ALA A 556 33.43 1.78 2.56
N ALA A 557 32.63 2.27 3.49
CA ALA A 557 32.92 3.50 4.23
C ALA A 557 33.88 3.29 5.41
N GLY A 558 34.18 2.05 5.80
CA GLY A 558 35.10 1.72 6.91
C GLY A 558 34.59 2.13 8.30
N VAL A 559 33.26 2.24 8.47
CA VAL A 559 32.69 2.69 9.76
C VAL A 559 32.64 1.57 10.79
N ASN A 560 32.72 1.98 12.06
CA ASN A 560 32.64 1.06 13.21
C ASN A 560 31.17 0.79 13.55
N ILE A 561 30.66 -0.33 13.08
CA ILE A 561 29.25 -0.71 13.25
C ILE A 561 29.12 -2.23 13.44
N THR A 562 28.20 -2.63 14.30
CA THR A 562 27.80 -4.04 14.40
C THR A 562 26.39 -4.22 13.86
N TYR A 563 26.27 -4.91 12.74
CA TYR A 563 24.97 -5.38 12.26
C TYR A 563 24.52 -6.60 13.04
N LYS A 564 23.32 -6.54 13.60
CA LYS A 564 22.62 -7.71 14.15
C LYS A 564 21.60 -8.17 13.11
N ILE A 565 21.94 -9.21 12.35
CA ILE A 565 21.03 -9.84 11.40
C ILE A 565 20.11 -10.76 12.20
N LEU A 566 18.86 -10.35 12.33
CA LEU A 566 17.85 -11.00 13.18
C LEU A 566 17.14 -12.08 12.37
N TYR A 567 17.79 -13.25 12.27
CA TYR A 567 17.29 -14.40 11.54
C TYR A 567 16.21 -15.10 12.36
N ASN A 568 14.98 -15.11 11.87
CA ASN A 568 13.86 -15.74 12.55
C ASN A 568 13.06 -16.68 11.64
N ASP A 569 13.62 -17.03 10.47
CA ASP A 569 13.11 -17.99 9.51
C ASP A 569 11.72 -17.60 8.94
N ALA A 570 11.40 -16.30 8.94
CA ALA A 570 10.13 -15.84 8.41
C ALA A 570 10.12 -14.32 8.16
N VAL A 571 9.42 -13.87 7.12
CA VAL A 571 8.98 -12.49 6.98
C VAL A 571 7.80 -12.26 7.93
N ALA A 572 8.11 -12.16 9.22
CA ALA A 572 7.14 -12.32 10.30
C ALA A 572 6.03 -11.25 10.30
N MET A 573 6.38 -9.98 9.99
CA MET A 573 5.46 -8.84 10.05
C MET A 573 4.34 -8.90 9.00
N THR A 574 4.58 -9.52 7.86
CA THR A 574 3.62 -9.58 6.74
C THR A 574 2.86 -10.91 6.64
N GLY A 575 3.00 -11.78 7.64
CA GLY A 575 2.23 -13.03 7.70
C GLY A 575 3.05 -14.31 7.82
N GLY A 576 4.37 -14.22 8.02
CA GLY A 576 5.25 -15.37 8.26
C GLY A 576 5.55 -16.19 7.01
N GLN A 577 5.69 -15.52 5.89
CA GLN A 577 6.19 -16.15 4.66
C GLN A 577 7.67 -16.51 4.85
N GLN A 578 8.10 -17.59 4.21
CA GLN A 578 9.51 -17.98 4.19
C GLN A 578 10.37 -16.89 3.57
N VAL A 579 11.60 -16.74 4.04
CA VAL A 579 12.61 -15.88 3.41
C VAL A 579 13.28 -16.65 2.27
N GLY A 580 13.18 -16.11 1.06
CA GLY A 580 13.62 -16.80 -0.16
C GLY A 580 12.55 -17.74 -0.73
N GLU A 581 12.54 -17.86 -2.06
CA GLU A 581 11.48 -18.57 -2.81
C GLU A 581 11.80 -20.07 -3.04
N ARG A 582 13.00 -20.50 -2.69
CA ARG A 582 13.39 -21.92 -2.78
C ARG A 582 12.86 -22.69 -1.58
N PRO A 583 12.62 -24.00 -1.70
CA PRO A 583 12.16 -24.84 -0.59
C PRO A 583 13.06 -24.76 0.66
N GLU A 584 14.38 -24.62 0.44
CA GLU A 584 15.39 -24.47 1.50
C GLU A 584 15.44 -23.07 2.12
N GLY A 585 14.79 -22.06 1.49
CA GLY A 585 14.82 -20.67 1.93
C GLY A 585 16.20 -20.03 1.77
N HIS A 586 16.49 -19.05 2.65
CA HIS A 586 17.79 -18.38 2.75
C HIS A 586 18.40 -18.65 4.12
N SER A 587 19.47 -19.41 4.17
CA SER A 587 20.03 -19.98 5.42
C SER A 587 21.05 -19.06 6.10
N VAL A 588 21.26 -19.29 7.41
CA VAL A 588 22.32 -18.64 8.21
C VAL A 588 23.70 -18.88 7.60
N VAL A 589 23.95 -20.08 7.03
CA VAL A 589 25.23 -20.41 6.37
C VAL A 589 25.46 -19.50 5.17
N GLN A 590 24.46 -19.32 4.31
CA GLN A 590 24.53 -18.43 3.14
C GLN A 590 24.73 -16.96 3.57
N ILE A 591 24.07 -16.51 4.63
CA ILE A 591 24.26 -15.17 5.18
C ILE A 591 25.71 -15.00 5.66
N ALA A 592 26.25 -15.97 6.43
CA ALA A 592 27.62 -15.92 6.91
C ALA A 592 28.66 -15.90 5.78
N GLN A 593 28.45 -16.73 4.73
CA GLN A 593 29.28 -16.75 3.53
C GLN A 593 29.25 -15.39 2.80
N SER A 594 28.07 -14.85 2.58
CA SER A 594 27.86 -13.55 1.94
C SER A 594 28.54 -12.43 2.72
N MET A 595 28.35 -12.37 4.03
CA MET A 595 28.98 -11.35 4.89
C MET A 595 30.51 -11.45 4.89
N ARG A 596 31.05 -12.65 4.86
CA ARG A 596 32.49 -12.86 4.73
C ARG A 596 33.02 -12.38 3.38
N ALA A 597 32.30 -12.69 2.29
CA ALA A 597 32.67 -12.26 0.94
C ALA A 597 32.60 -10.73 0.77
N GLU A 598 31.68 -10.06 1.45
CA GLU A 598 31.60 -8.60 1.47
C GLU A 598 32.73 -7.93 2.27
N GLY A 599 33.41 -8.65 3.16
CA GLY A 599 34.54 -8.13 3.94
C GLY A 599 34.21 -7.75 5.38
N ALA A 600 33.15 -8.30 5.98
CA ALA A 600 32.88 -8.14 7.40
C ALA A 600 34.07 -8.63 8.24
N VAL A 601 34.55 -7.77 9.16
CA VAL A 601 35.78 -8.00 9.94
C VAL A 601 35.63 -9.21 10.86
N LYS A 602 34.48 -9.33 11.52
CA LYS A 602 34.16 -10.44 12.41
C LYS A 602 32.70 -10.84 12.28
N ILE A 603 32.45 -12.13 12.27
CA ILE A 603 31.10 -12.71 12.14
C ILE A 603 30.94 -13.79 13.21
N VAL A 604 29.79 -13.79 13.91
CA VAL A 604 29.40 -14.87 14.83
C VAL A 604 27.93 -15.21 14.64
N VAL A 605 27.56 -16.43 15.00
CA VAL A 605 26.17 -16.87 15.14
C VAL A 605 25.84 -16.95 16.62
N VAL A 606 24.69 -16.38 17.00
CA VAL A 606 24.15 -16.43 18.36
C VAL A 606 22.75 -17.04 18.29
N THR A 607 22.47 -18.09 19.05
CA THR A 607 21.24 -18.87 18.94
C THR A 607 20.77 -19.41 20.30
N ASP A 608 19.48 -19.75 20.42
CA ASP A 608 18.95 -20.49 21.58
C ASP A 608 19.18 -22.01 21.48
N GLU A 609 19.62 -22.51 20.31
CA GLU A 609 19.81 -23.95 20.01
C GLU A 609 21.17 -24.16 19.32
N PRO A 610 22.33 -24.01 20.02
CA PRO A 610 23.66 -24.18 19.42
C PRO A 610 23.87 -25.57 18.81
N GLU A 611 23.26 -26.60 19.36
CA GLU A 611 23.35 -28.00 18.93
C GLU A 611 22.89 -28.21 17.50
N LYS A 612 22.02 -27.37 16.95
CA LYS A 612 21.57 -27.48 15.57
C LYS A 612 22.69 -27.20 14.55
N TYR A 613 23.82 -26.64 15.02
CA TYR A 613 25.00 -26.37 14.19
C TYR A 613 26.08 -27.45 14.34
N GLU A 614 25.85 -28.52 15.13
CA GLU A 614 26.75 -29.66 15.20
C GLU A 614 26.82 -30.36 13.85
N GLY A 615 28.04 -30.48 13.29
CA GLY A 615 28.24 -31.03 11.95
C GLY A 615 27.90 -30.11 10.78
N VAL A 616 27.46 -28.86 11.03
CA VAL A 616 27.25 -27.86 9.98
C VAL A 616 28.55 -27.16 9.65
N GLU A 617 28.95 -27.20 8.36
CA GLU A 617 30.13 -26.48 7.90
C GLU A 617 29.84 -24.98 7.77
N LEU A 618 30.35 -24.19 8.71
CA LEU A 618 30.31 -22.75 8.67
C LEU A 618 31.59 -22.18 8.03
N VAL A 619 31.50 -20.93 7.54
CA VAL A 619 32.65 -20.19 7.04
C VAL A 619 33.77 -20.13 8.09
N GLN A 620 35.02 -20.29 7.66
CA GLN A 620 36.19 -20.27 8.53
C GLN A 620 36.20 -19.05 9.47
N GLY A 621 36.37 -19.29 10.76
CA GLY A 621 36.42 -18.28 11.80
C GLY A 621 35.05 -17.84 12.35
N VAL A 622 33.94 -18.33 11.83
CA VAL A 622 32.62 -18.11 12.40
C VAL A 622 32.38 -19.11 13.53
N LYS A 623 32.05 -18.59 14.72
CA LYS A 623 31.75 -19.39 15.92
C LYS A 623 30.25 -19.30 16.23
N VAL A 624 29.71 -20.36 16.82
CA VAL A 624 28.34 -20.42 17.33
C VAL A 624 28.34 -20.27 18.83
N HIS A 625 27.46 -19.41 19.36
CA HIS A 625 27.36 -19.14 20.78
C HIS A 625 25.90 -19.24 21.24
N HIS A 626 25.68 -19.64 22.49
CA HIS A 626 24.36 -19.57 23.10
C HIS A 626 23.95 -18.11 23.33
N ARG A 627 22.66 -17.82 23.20
CA ARG A 627 22.11 -16.44 23.28
C ARG A 627 22.42 -15.73 24.61
N ASP A 628 22.66 -16.45 25.69
CA ASP A 628 23.01 -15.88 26.99
C ASP A 628 24.35 -15.13 26.97
N LEU A 629 25.21 -15.39 25.97
CA LEU A 629 26.46 -14.70 25.73
C LEU A 629 26.33 -13.43 24.90
N LEU A 630 25.10 -13.07 24.43
CA LEU A 630 24.90 -11.95 23.52
C LEU A 630 25.47 -10.63 24.06
N ASP A 631 25.25 -10.31 25.34
CA ASP A 631 25.75 -9.07 25.92
C ASP A 631 27.28 -9.03 25.92
N THR A 632 27.93 -10.12 26.31
CA THR A 632 29.42 -10.25 26.31
C THR A 632 29.97 -10.09 24.89
N ILE A 633 29.36 -10.74 23.92
CA ILE A 633 29.76 -10.65 22.49
C ILE A 633 29.59 -9.22 21.98
N GLN A 634 28.49 -8.56 22.30
CA GLN A 634 28.26 -7.16 21.90
C GLN A 634 29.28 -6.21 22.51
N LYS A 635 29.67 -6.42 23.79
CA LYS A 635 30.72 -5.65 24.43
C LYS A 635 32.10 -5.84 23.76
N GLU A 636 32.41 -7.04 23.33
CA GLU A 636 33.61 -7.29 22.54
C GLU A 636 33.53 -6.63 21.16
N PHE A 637 32.40 -6.74 20.46
CA PHE A 637 32.23 -6.28 19.07
C PHE A 637 32.28 -4.77 18.94
N ARG A 638 31.80 -4.01 19.95
CA ARG A 638 31.84 -2.54 19.90
C ARG A 638 33.26 -1.98 19.96
N GLU A 639 34.24 -2.76 20.42
CA GLU A 639 35.65 -2.36 20.47
C GLU A 639 36.42 -2.68 19.17
N ILE A 640 35.80 -3.44 18.25
CA ILE A 640 36.43 -3.84 16.99
C ILE A 640 36.21 -2.72 15.95
N LYS A 641 37.32 -2.28 15.34
CA LYS A 641 37.26 -1.32 14.23
C LYS A 641 36.72 -1.98 12.95
N GLY A 642 35.87 -1.24 12.25
CA GLY A 642 35.21 -1.70 11.02
C GLY A 642 33.84 -2.30 11.25
N THR A 643 33.30 -2.92 10.22
CA THR A 643 31.94 -3.49 10.23
C THR A 643 31.99 -4.94 10.70
N THR A 644 31.26 -5.25 11.77
CA THR A 644 31.11 -6.61 12.33
C THR A 644 29.66 -7.09 12.22
N VAL A 645 29.45 -8.40 12.29
CA VAL A 645 28.13 -9.02 12.09
C VAL A 645 27.83 -10.07 13.16
N ILE A 646 26.69 -9.93 13.82
CA ILE A 646 26.08 -10.94 14.68
C ILE A 646 24.85 -11.48 13.96
N ILE A 647 24.86 -12.75 13.57
CA ILE A 647 23.66 -13.42 13.05
C ILE A 647 22.95 -14.02 14.26
N TYR A 648 21.82 -13.40 14.65
CA TYR A 648 21.02 -13.87 15.77
C TYR A 648 19.92 -14.79 15.24
N ASP A 649 20.09 -16.07 15.47
CA ASP A 649 19.24 -17.12 14.93
C ASP A 649 18.31 -17.69 16.00
N GLN A 650 17.04 -17.32 15.91
CA GLN A 650 15.97 -17.88 16.75
C GLN A 650 14.63 -17.75 16.04
N THR A 651 13.94 -18.88 15.87
CA THR A 651 12.66 -18.93 15.14
C THR A 651 11.60 -18.02 15.76
N CYS A 652 10.84 -17.32 14.92
CA CYS A 652 9.72 -16.44 15.30
C CYS A 652 8.71 -17.18 16.20
N ALA A 653 8.33 -16.57 17.33
CA ALA A 653 7.38 -17.18 18.27
C ALA A 653 6.01 -17.49 17.64
N THR A 654 5.54 -16.66 16.72
CA THR A 654 4.28 -16.88 16.00
C THR A 654 4.40 -18.08 15.04
N GLU A 655 5.55 -18.23 14.37
CA GLU A 655 5.81 -19.38 13.52
C GLU A 655 5.95 -20.68 14.35
N LYS A 656 6.64 -20.64 15.49
CA LYS A 656 6.66 -21.80 16.42
C LYS A 656 5.23 -22.24 16.77
N ARG A 657 4.31 -21.30 17.07
CA ARG A 657 2.90 -21.60 17.36
C ARG A 657 2.16 -22.18 16.15
N ARG A 658 2.37 -21.62 14.94
CA ARG A 658 1.75 -22.12 13.70
C ARG A 658 2.23 -23.52 13.36
N ARG A 659 3.54 -23.78 13.48
CA ARG A 659 4.16 -25.10 13.23
C ARG A 659 3.63 -26.15 14.21
N ARG A 660 3.47 -25.80 15.50
CA ARG A 660 2.83 -26.69 16.49
C ARG A 660 1.39 -27.01 16.13
N LYS A 661 0.58 -26.01 15.78
CA LYS A 661 -0.81 -26.23 15.35
C LYS A 661 -0.93 -27.11 14.10
N ARG A 662 0.09 -27.11 13.24
CA ARG A 662 0.17 -27.97 12.05
C ARG A 662 0.80 -29.33 12.31
N GLY A 663 1.26 -29.61 13.51
CA GLY A 663 1.94 -30.85 13.87
C GLY A 663 3.37 -30.98 13.32
N THR A 664 3.96 -29.88 12.78
CA THR A 664 5.33 -29.85 12.22
C THR A 664 6.40 -29.42 13.23
N LEU A 665 6.00 -29.06 14.44
CA LEU A 665 6.87 -28.77 15.58
C LEU A 665 6.27 -29.37 16.84
N VAL A 666 7.09 -30.04 17.65
CA VAL A 666 6.66 -30.68 18.91
C VAL A 666 6.40 -29.60 19.97
N ASP A 667 5.39 -29.81 20.80
CA ASP A 667 5.14 -28.95 21.97
C ASP A 667 6.28 -29.08 22.99
N PRO A 668 6.67 -27.99 23.67
CA PRO A 668 7.71 -28.06 24.69
C PRO A 668 7.29 -28.96 25.86
N ALA A 669 8.21 -29.81 26.29
CA ALA A 669 7.97 -30.75 27.40
C ALA A 669 7.78 -30.03 28.75
N LYS A 670 8.21 -28.78 28.86
CA LYS A 670 8.12 -27.96 30.08
C LYS A 670 7.38 -26.66 29.81
N ARG A 671 6.66 -26.17 30.83
CA ARG A 671 6.02 -24.85 30.83
C ARG A 671 6.52 -24.04 32.01
N VAL A 672 6.65 -22.73 31.84
CA VAL A 672 6.92 -21.80 32.94
C VAL A 672 5.59 -21.51 33.62
N VAL A 673 5.58 -21.58 34.97
CA VAL A 673 4.44 -21.26 35.83
C VAL A 673 4.90 -20.25 36.86
N ILE A 674 4.12 -19.20 37.08
CA ILE A 674 4.30 -18.28 38.20
C ILE A 674 3.61 -18.89 39.41
N ASN A 675 4.37 -19.13 40.47
CA ASN A 675 3.79 -19.59 41.75
C ASN A 675 3.29 -18.37 42.52
N GLU A 676 1.97 -18.22 42.59
CA GLU A 676 1.30 -17.09 43.24
C GLU A 676 1.63 -16.99 44.75
N LEU A 677 1.93 -18.13 45.38
CA LEU A 677 2.25 -18.18 46.83
C LEU A 677 3.64 -17.56 47.16
N VAL A 678 4.51 -17.40 46.17
CA VAL A 678 5.86 -16.84 46.36
C VAL A 678 6.10 -15.62 45.46
N CYS A 679 5.12 -15.22 44.71
CA CYS A 679 5.20 -14.06 43.85
C CYS A 679 5.11 -12.77 44.67
N GLU A 680 6.13 -11.91 44.56
CA GLU A 680 6.20 -10.61 45.27
C GLU A 680 5.51 -9.47 44.47
N GLY A 681 4.96 -9.77 43.31
CA GLY A 681 4.28 -8.78 42.47
C GLY A 681 5.20 -7.69 41.89
N CYS A 682 6.52 -7.93 41.80
CA CYS A 682 7.50 -6.94 41.32
C CYS A 682 7.28 -6.49 39.85
N GLY A 683 6.55 -7.28 39.04
CA GLY A 683 6.28 -6.97 37.63
C GLY A 683 7.43 -7.29 36.66
N ASP A 684 8.59 -7.70 37.12
CA ASP A 684 9.77 -7.97 36.29
C ASP A 684 9.51 -8.97 35.17
N CYS A 685 8.70 -10.00 35.43
CA CYS A 685 8.32 -10.99 34.43
C CYS A 685 7.57 -10.34 33.25
N SER A 686 6.70 -9.37 33.49
CA SER A 686 6.00 -8.63 32.46
C SER A 686 6.94 -7.69 31.71
N VAL A 687 7.74 -6.88 32.46
CA VAL A 687 8.69 -5.90 31.89
C VAL A 687 9.74 -6.60 31.01
N GLN A 688 10.29 -7.72 31.46
CA GLN A 688 11.34 -8.44 30.73
C GLN A 688 10.83 -9.23 29.53
N SER A 689 9.63 -9.80 29.61
CA SER A 689 9.07 -10.65 28.55
C SER A 689 8.10 -9.93 27.62
N ASN A 690 7.57 -8.76 28.02
CA ASN A 690 6.44 -8.08 27.42
C ASN A 690 5.23 -9.04 27.18
N CYS A 691 5.06 -10.00 28.06
CA CYS A 691 4.02 -11.01 27.95
C CYS A 691 2.67 -10.43 28.38
N VAL A 692 1.76 -10.28 27.46
CA VAL A 692 0.38 -9.81 27.73
C VAL A 692 -0.48 -10.81 28.50
N SER A 693 0.01 -12.03 28.72
CA SER A 693 -0.67 -13.06 29.53
C SER A 693 -0.26 -13.02 30.99
N VAL A 694 0.64 -12.10 31.36
CA VAL A 694 1.04 -11.88 32.76
C VAL A 694 0.30 -10.64 33.24
N GLU A 695 -0.60 -10.82 34.17
CA GLU A 695 -1.42 -9.76 34.77
C GLU A 695 -1.18 -9.73 36.28
N PRO A 696 -1.21 -8.55 36.94
CA PRO A 696 -1.22 -8.49 38.40
C PRO A 696 -2.46 -9.22 38.93
N LEU A 697 -2.28 -10.03 39.97
CA LEU A 697 -3.40 -10.60 40.70
C LEU A 697 -3.97 -9.45 41.56
N GLU A 698 -5.23 -9.10 41.34
CA GLU A 698 -5.96 -8.20 42.24
C GLU A 698 -6.23 -8.96 43.56
N THR A 699 -5.61 -8.50 44.65
CA THR A 699 -5.81 -9.06 46.02
C THR A 699 -6.93 -8.34 46.73
#